data_e5f1653d8a3eefeb428e55e4964df45a
#
_entry.id   e5f1653d8a3eefeb428e55e4964df45a
#
_cell.length_a   1.000
_cell.length_b   1.000
_cell.length_c   1.000
_cell.angle_alpha   90.00
_cell.angle_beta   90.00
_cell.angle_gamma   90.00
#
_symmetry.space_group_name_H-M   'P 1'
#
loop_
_entity.id
_entity.type
_entity.pdbx_description
1 polymer ?
#
loop_
_entity_poly.entity_id
_entity_poly.type
_entity_poly.pdbx_seq_one_letter_code
_entity_poly.pdbx_strand_id
1 'polypeptide(L)'
;MKRLFLTMMLACLCVMGTMAAGVKHGSERVLVDSCGFFPQISADGQWLLYSPTEGTSLMLKNLSTGAVTTVASTGYPGFDAIIGGDGKVYYVTQQRKKNGLIYRTGHCYDPATGKDQVVLKAQHGRVQPLQATHGVVINGERQVWRSSKQVGAYCYTRGDMLYLVDEAGTTRSMQPVKESNGYLWAALSPDGTRVLFEAASRGLFVCDLNGTVIADLGQFLMPCWYNNDYIIAMSNAGNVRTSGSCIWLLSVDGGVCKPISGRDERAVQPMTAGGKVVYSVIYDGTVKLLELDVPAASRPLVNARGKGVKEKLKNPVSAKDTPRVFINPGHGGHDSDDRHMPTWVIGEQDTLHYYESNSNLTKGLALQEILENKGYETAISRKTNFTEDDLDLFEIVSLAANSGADIFFSIHSNATGIAKRVNFPLGLYRGWDGKDVVEGSLKLSQLVMKHLIGNELAVWTAQERSRGDWSFYDWGYKVGLGVLRFNKLPGFLSEGSFHDYMPERERLFSDNYCWLEAWNQSLGIDEYFGRKGSFKNGVIAGTVRWSDIARADEGQQLFAEDRLQPINGALLRLYNGNGSLSRIYTVDKRDNGVFVFTNLQPDKYRLELFYGGENRYITTKVKVKKNKSSYKNLTLSKNQKPKR
;
A
#
# COMPACT_ATOMS: atom_id res chain seq x y z
N MET A 1 8.68 -29.94 -13.52
CA MET A 1 8.00 -29.20 -12.46
C MET A 1 7.65 -30.03 -11.22
N LYS A 2 7.16 -31.26 -11.29
CA LYS A 2 6.88 -32.10 -10.09
C LYS A 2 8.10 -32.55 -9.26
N ARG A 3 9.32 -32.52 -9.79
CA ARG A 3 10.53 -32.88 -9.04
C ARG A 3 11.16 -31.74 -8.23
N LEU A 4 10.88 -30.48 -8.56
CA LEU A 4 11.40 -29.32 -7.81
C LEU A 4 10.58 -29.05 -6.53
N PHE A 5 9.27 -29.28 -6.56
CA PHE A 5 8.41 -29.16 -5.38
C PHE A 5 8.68 -30.21 -4.29
N LEU A 6 9.11 -31.41 -4.70
CA LEU A 6 9.43 -32.47 -3.74
C LEU A 6 10.77 -32.22 -3.03
N THR A 7 11.69 -31.47 -3.65
CA THR A 7 13.00 -31.16 -3.06
C THR A 7 12.90 -30.02 -2.04
N MET A 8 12.01 -29.04 -2.23
CA MET A 8 11.75 -27.99 -1.23
C MET A 8 10.96 -28.50 -0.02
N MET A 9 10.00 -29.42 -0.21
CA MET A 9 9.30 -30.05 0.92
C MET A 9 10.19 -31.03 1.71
N LEU A 10 11.17 -31.67 1.09
CA LEU A 10 12.12 -32.54 1.79
C LEU A 10 13.22 -31.74 2.54
N ALA A 11 13.55 -30.52 2.10
CA ALA A 11 14.47 -29.65 2.84
C ALA A 11 13.85 -29.12 4.16
N CYS A 12 12.53 -28.90 4.20
CA CYS A 12 11.83 -28.55 5.44
C CYS A 12 11.57 -29.72 6.39
N LEU A 13 11.65 -30.96 5.94
CA LEU A 13 11.41 -32.16 6.76
C LEU A 13 12.68 -32.83 7.31
N CYS A 14 13.87 -32.44 6.83
CA CYS A 14 15.14 -33.04 7.29
C CYS A 14 15.89 -32.23 8.36
N VAL A 15 15.33 -31.14 8.90
CA VAL A 15 15.92 -30.40 10.03
C VAL A 15 15.13 -30.61 11.33
N MET A 16 14.48 -31.75 11.49
CA MET A 16 14.05 -32.21 12.80
C MET A 16 15.14 -33.08 13.41
N GLY A 17 16.21 -32.47 13.92
CA GLY A 17 17.16 -33.33 14.61
C GLY A 17 18.53 -32.79 14.95
N THR A 18 18.73 -31.51 15.17
CA THR A 18 19.78 -31.06 16.08
C THR A 18 19.19 -29.97 16.97
N MET A 19 18.89 -30.36 18.21
CA MET A 19 18.59 -29.37 19.26
C MET A 19 19.85 -28.51 19.40
N ALA A 20 19.79 -27.26 18.89
CA ALA A 20 20.75 -26.26 19.30
C ALA A 20 20.56 -26.09 20.81
N ALA A 21 21.48 -26.69 21.57
CA ALA A 21 21.51 -26.56 23.00
C ALA A 21 21.64 -25.08 23.33
N GLY A 22 20.65 -24.49 24.00
CA GLY A 22 20.85 -23.21 24.62
C GLY A 22 19.70 -22.18 24.62
N VAL A 23 18.68 -22.26 23.77
CA VAL A 23 17.58 -21.27 23.83
C VAL A 23 16.48 -21.76 24.77
N LYS A 24 16.38 -21.18 25.94
CA LYS A 24 15.28 -21.45 26.89
C LYS A 24 14.23 -20.36 26.78
N HIS A 25 12.96 -20.74 26.79
CA HIS A 25 11.85 -19.83 27.01
C HIS A 25 11.88 -19.35 28.47
N GLY A 26 11.94 -18.04 28.66
CA GLY A 26 11.71 -17.41 29.93
C GLY A 26 10.20 -17.25 30.22
N SER A 27 9.88 -16.48 31.24
CA SER A 27 8.50 -16.19 31.62
C SER A 27 7.83 -15.27 30.60
N GLU A 28 6.60 -15.61 30.20
CA GLU A 28 5.72 -14.69 29.46
C GLU A 28 4.92 -13.84 30.46
N ARG A 29 4.80 -12.54 30.19
CA ARG A 29 4.04 -11.62 31.04
C ARG A 29 3.24 -10.63 30.18
N VAL A 30 1.96 -10.43 30.52
CA VAL A 30 1.14 -9.38 29.93
C VAL A 30 1.53 -8.04 30.53
N LEU A 31 1.86 -7.08 29.67
CA LEU A 31 2.20 -5.70 30.04
C LEU A 31 1.04 -4.73 29.84
N VAL A 32 0.21 -4.96 28.83
CA VAL A 32 -1.03 -4.25 28.53
C VAL A 32 -2.05 -5.31 28.14
N ASP A 33 -3.20 -5.31 28.78
CA ASP A 33 -4.24 -6.33 28.60
C ASP A 33 -5.12 -6.09 27.37
N SER A 34 -5.12 -4.86 26.81
CA SER A 34 -5.84 -4.51 25.60
C SER A 34 -5.36 -3.18 25.03
N CYS A 35 -5.63 -2.94 23.74
CA CYS A 35 -5.36 -1.66 23.07
C CYS A 35 -3.89 -1.20 23.15
N GLY A 36 -2.93 -2.09 22.89
CA GLY A 36 -1.50 -1.76 22.83
C GLY A 36 -0.88 -2.24 21.52
N PHE A 37 -0.54 -1.31 20.63
CA PHE A 37 0.07 -1.58 19.33
C PHE A 37 1.42 -0.88 19.22
N PHE A 38 2.29 -1.38 18.33
CA PHE A 38 3.65 -0.86 18.12
C PHE A 38 4.45 -0.77 19.43
N PRO A 39 4.51 -1.85 20.24
CA PRO A 39 5.14 -1.81 21.53
C PRO A 39 6.66 -1.68 21.38
N GLN A 40 7.28 -0.92 22.30
CA GLN A 40 8.72 -0.86 22.43
C GLN A 40 9.09 -0.85 23.91
N ILE A 41 10.18 -1.51 24.25
CA ILE A 41 10.70 -1.53 25.62
C ILE A 41 12.04 -0.81 25.66
N SER A 42 12.30 -0.07 26.74
CA SER A 42 13.60 0.54 26.98
C SER A 42 14.66 -0.51 27.31
N ALA A 43 15.93 -0.24 27.01
CA ALA A 43 17.04 -1.17 27.23
C ALA A 43 17.19 -1.60 28.72
N ASP A 44 16.86 -0.70 29.65
CA ASP A 44 16.85 -0.98 31.10
C ASP A 44 15.58 -1.74 31.56
N GLY A 45 14.60 -1.92 30.66
CA GLY A 45 13.34 -2.58 30.95
C GLY A 45 12.38 -1.79 31.86
N GLN A 46 12.62 -0.50 32.08
CA GLN A 46 11.78 0.33 32.95
C GLN A 46 10.55 0.91 32.25
N TRP A 47 10.62 1.11 30.93
CA TRP A 47 9.61 1.81 30.16
C TRP A 47 9.05 0.96 29.03
N LEU A 48 7.73 0.99 28.88
CA LEU A 48 7.02 0.48 27.70
C LEU A 48 6.36 1.64 26.96
N LEU A 49 6.73 1.81 25.71
CA LEU A 49 6.08 2.73 24.76
C LEU A 49 5.08 1.93 23.93
N TYR A 50 3.87 2.45 23.72
CA TYR A 50 2.85 1.78 22.89
C TYR A 50 1.80 2.77 22.39
N SER A 51 1.02 2.39 21.41
CA SER A 51 -0.14 3.13 20.93
C SER A 51 -1.43 2.41 21.28
N PRO A 52 -2.39 3.06 21.94
CA PRO A 52 -3.65 2.41 22.34
C PRO A 52 -4.64 2.21 21.19
N THR A 53 -4.49 2.89 20.07
CA THR A 53 -5.43 2.86 18.96
C THR A 53 -4.70 2.95 17.62
N GLU A 54 -4.13 1.86 17.17
CA GLU A 54 -3.56 1.72 15.82
C GLU A 54 -2.71 2.92 15.37
N GLY A 55 -1.91 3.50 16.26
CA GLY A 55 -0.99 4.60 15.94
C GLY A 55 -1.52 6.03 16.18
N THR A 56 -2.78 6.22 16.56
CA THR A 56 -3.38 7.57 16.70
C THR A 56 -2.87 8.39 17.87
N SER A 57 -2.38 7.72 18.91
CA SER A 57 -1.77 8.34 20.10
C SER A 57 -0.57 7.55 20.57
N LEU A 58 0.22 8.10 21.49
CA LEU A 58 1.44 7.52 22.02
C LEU A 58 1.44 7.57 23.56
N MET A 59 1.58 6.41 24.18
CA MET A 59 1.56 6.21 25.62
C MET A 59 2.90 5.67 26.09
N LEU A 60 3.32 6.09 27.27
CA LEU A 60 4.51 5.61 27.95
C LEU A 60 4.12 5.06 29.33
N LYS A 61 4.37 3.77 29.58
CA LYS A 61 4.10 3.10 30.86
C LYS A 61 5.40 2.84 31.60
N ASN A 62 5.45 3.26 32.86
CA ASN A 62 6.50 2.86 33.78
C ASN A 62 6.20 1.44 34.30
N LEU A 63 7.06 0.48 34.01
CA LEU A 63 6.82 -0.94 34.33
C LEU A 63 7.04 -1.28 35.80
N SER A 64 7.74 -0.42 36.56
CA SER A 64 7.95 -0.60 37.99
C SER A 64 6.77 -0.07 38.82
N THR A 65 6.22 1.08 38.43
CA THR A 65 5.12 1.74 39.16
C THR A 65 3.74 1.47 38.56
N GLY A 66 3.67 1.01 37.32
CA GLY A 66 2.43 0.86 36.56
C GLY A 66 1.87 2.17 36.00
N ALA A 67 2.47 3.33 36.31
CA ALA A 67 1.99 4.63 35.86
C ALA A 67 2.06 4.77 34.33
N VAL A 68 0.99 5.32 33.75
CA VAL A 68 0.87 5.55 32.31
C VAL A 68 0.78 7.05 32.03
N THR A 69 1.62 7.53 31.11
CA THR A 69 1.67 8.93 30.67
C THR A 69 1.34 9.03 29.20
N THR A 70 0.47 9.96 28.81
CA THR A 70 0.23 10.30 27.41
C THR A 70 1.37 11.18 26.91
N VAL A 71 2.17 10.67 25.96
CA VAL A 71 3.25 11.42 25.31
C VAL A 71 2.68 12.36 24.25
N ALA A 72 1.79 11.84 23.41
CA ALA A 72 1.09 12.62 22.40
C ALA A 72 -0.24 11.96 22.03
N SER A 73 -1.27 12.78 21.73
CA SER A 73 -2.64 12.31 21.45
C SER A 73 -3.16 12.73 20.07
N THR A 74 -2.35 13.44 19.28
CA THR A 74 -2.74 13.94 17.96
C THR A 74 -1.60 13.77 16.95
N GLY A 75 -1.93 13.69 15.67
CA GLY A 75 -0.92 13.63 14.61
C GLY A 75 -0.32 12.25 14.40
N TYR A 76 -0.99 11.19 14.84
CA TYR A 76 -0.60 9.78 14.60
C TYR A 76 0.83 9.44 15.06
N PRO A 77 1.23 9.79 16.29
CA PRO A 77 2.60 9.66 16.77
C PRO A 77 3.04 8.21 17.00
N GLY A 78 2.11 7.26 17.10
CA GLY A 78 2.40 5.87 17.43
C GLY A 78 3.04 5.06 16.31
N PHE A 79 3.02 5.55 15.06
CA PHE A 79 3.61 4.81 13.92
C PHE A 79 5.12 4.98 13.80
N ASP A 80 5.64 6.16 14.10
CA ASP A 80 7.05 6.49 13.94
C ASP A 80 7.60 6.97 15.30
N ALA A 81 7.73 6.05 16.26
CA ALA A 81 8.27 6.34 17.57
C ALA A 81 9.33 5.32 17.96
N ILE A 82 10.38 5.77 18.65
CA ILE A 82 11.43 4.90 19.23
C ILE A 82 11.84 5.40 20.61
N ILE A 83 12.26 4.48 21.47
CA ILE A 83 12.98 4.81 22.70
C ILE A 83 14.47 4.78 22.38
N GLY A 84 15.14 5.93 22.48
CA GLY A 84 16.58 6.02 22.27
C GLY A 84 17.38 5.38 23.41
N GLY A 85 18.63 5.04 23.14
CA GLY A 85 19.55 4.54 24.17
C GLY A 85 19.82 5.54 25.32
N ASP A 86 19.44 6.80 25.16
CA ASP A 86 19.47 7.86 26.19
C ASP A 86 18.19 7.88 27.06
N GLY A 87 17.28 6.92 26.86
CA GLY A 87 16.02 6.81 27.61
C GLY A 87 14.93 7.81 27.19
N LYS A 88 15.16 8.61 26.15
CA LYS A 88 14.17 9.55 25.61
C LYS A 88 13.32 8.94 24.52
N VAL A 89 12.11 9.47 24.35
CA VAL A 89 11.19 9.06 23.29
C VAL A 89 11.30 10.02 22.10
N TYR A 90 11.61 9.49 20.94
CA TYR A 90 11.69 10.21 19.68
C TYR A 90 10.53 9.77 18.80
N TYR A 91 9.75 10.73 18.30
CA TYR A 91 8.55 10.41 17.55
C TYR A 91 8.23 11.48 16.51
N VAL A 92 7.31 11.16 15.60
CA VAL A 92 6.88 12.05 14.54
C VAL A 92 5.38 12.27 14.61
N THR A 93 4.96 13.53 14.53
CA THR A 93 3.57 13.88 14.32
C THR A 93 3.35 14.33 12.88
N GLN A 94 2.16 14.11 12.33
CA GLN A 94 1.77 14.59 11.02
C GLN A 94 0.56 15.50 11.08
N GLN A 95 0.53 16.50 10.19
CA GLN A 95 -0.58 17.42 10.04
C GLN A 95 -0.91 17.60 8.56
N ARG A 96 -2.17 17.35 8.18
CA ARG A 96 -2.68 17.67 6.86
C ARG A 96 -2.99 19.16 6.77
N LYS A 97 -2.52 19.82 5.72
CA LYS A 97 -2.80 21.23 5.43
C LYS A 97 -4.02 21.36 4.51
N LYS A 98 -4.55 22.59 4.37
CA LYS A 98 -5.71 22.88 3.51
C LYS A 98 -5.54 22.47 2.04
N ASN A 99 -4.30 22.45 1.55
CA ASN A 99 -3.94 21.99 0.19
C ASN A 99 -3.85 20.47 0.06
N GLY A 100 -4.17 19.71 1.09
CA GLY A 100 -4.15 18.25 1.12
C GLY A 100 -2.79 17.63 1.47
N LEU A 101 -1.69 18.42 1.49
CA LEU A 101 -0.35 17.92 1.77
C LEU A 101 -0.16 17.62 3.25
N ILE A 102 0.65 16.59 3.55
CA ILE A 102 1.00 16.18 4.91
C ILE A 102 2.38 16.71 5.28
N TYR A 103 2.43 17.47 6.36
CA TYR A 103 3.67 17.95 6.97
C TYR A 103 3.95 17.17 8.23
N ARG A 104 5.20 16.75 8.39
CA ARG A 104 5.67 15.91 9.50
C ARG A 104 6.67 16.66 10.36
N THR A 105 6.49 16.57 11.68
CA THR A 105 7.29 17.25 12.70
C THR A 105 7.97 16.22 13.58
N GLY A 106 9.26 16.37 13.82
CA GLY A 106 10.02 15.50 14.73
C GLY A 106 10.06 16.04 16.15
N HIS A 107 9.85 15.17 17.12
CA HIS A 107 9.78 15.46 18.54
C HIS A 107 10.77 14.64 19.36
N CYS A 108 11.13 15.16 20.53
CA CYS A 108 11.88 14.46 21.57
C CYS A 108 11.19 14.70 22.92
N TYR A 109 10.65 13.65 23.52
CA TYR A 109 10.07 13.67 24.85
C TYR A 109 11.04 13.07 25.87
N ASP A 110 11.25 13.76 26.97
CA ASP A 110 12.10 13.34 28.07
C ASP A 110 11.25 12.84 29.25
N PRO A 111 11.22 11.52 29.53
CA PRO A 111 10.41 10.96 30.61
C PRO A 111 10.80 11.45 32.00
N ALA A 112 12.08 11.80 32.22
CA ALA A 112 12.57 12.26 33.51
C ALA A 112 12.06 13.66 33.89
N THR A 113 11.81 14.50 32.87
CA THR A 113 11.36 15.89 33.10
C THR A 113 9.92 16.14 32.64
N GLY A 114 9.30 15.19 31.91
CA GLY A 114 8.00 15.35 31.29
C GLY A 114 7.97 16.38 30.14
N LYS A 115 9.13 16.82 29.64
CA LYS A 115 9.22 17.86 28.61
C LYS A 115 9.21 17.24 27.21
N ASP A 116 8.34 17.78 26.35
CA ASP A 116 8.34 17.52 24.91
C ASP A 116 8.95 18.71 24.16
N GLN A 117 9.77 18.42 23.15
CA GLN A 117 10.46 19.43 22.34
C GLN A 117 10.34 19.10 20.85
N VAL A 118 9.97 20.11 20.05
CA VAL A 118 10.10 20.04 18.60
C VAL A 118 11.60 20.13 18.23
N VAL A 119 12.15 19.00 17.80
CA VAL A 119 13.57 18.89 17.40
C VAL A 119 13.77 19.05 15.90
N LEU A 120 12.78 18.65 15.08
CA LEU A 120 12.76 18.89 13.64
C LEU A 120 11.45 19.58 13.26
N LYS A 121 11.54 20.79 12.68
CA LYS A 121 10.36 21.56 12.25
C LYS A 121 9.62 20.84 11.12
N ALA A 122 8.31 21.12 11.05
CA ALA A 122 7.42 20.55 10.03
C ALA A 122 7.96 20.69 8.62
N GLN A 123 8.02 19.57 7.91
CA GLN A 123 8.39 19.51 6.49
C GLN A 123 7.51 18.52 5.74
N HIS A 124 7.30 18.76 4.46
CA HIS A 124 6.62 17.83 3.56
C HIS A 124 7.53 16.64 3.23
N GLY A 125 6.92 15.49 2.96
CA GLY A 125 7.64 14.25 2.65
C GLY A 125 7.97 13.41 3.89
N ARG A 126 8.86 12.45 3.74
CA ARG A 126 9.23 11.48 4.79
C ARG A 126 9.98 12.17 5.93
N VAL A 127 9.57 11.88 7.15
CA VAL A 127 10.31 12.16 8.39
C VAL A 127 10.25 10.90 9.25
N GLN A 128 11.38 10.43 9.75
CA GLN A 128 11.49 9.16 10.46
C GLN A 128 12.57 9.22 11.55
N PRO A 129 12.27 8.79 12.79
CA PRO A 129 13.29 8.54 13.78
C PRO A 129 13.99 7.22 13.45
N LEU A 130 15.31 7.21 13.58
CA LEU A 130 16.18 6.07 13.26
C LEU A 130 17.16 5.86 14.40
N GLN A 131 17.35 4.61 14.78
CA GLN A 131 18.42 4.22 15.68
C GLN A 131 19.75 4.28 14.93
N ALA A 132 20.72 5.00 15.48
CA ALA A 132 22.10 4.99 15.02
C ALA A 132 22.98 4.21 16.01
N THR A 133 24.22 3.88 15.65
CA THR A 133 25.12 3.13 16.52
C THR A 133 25.42 3.84 17.85
N HIS A 134 25.33 5.19 17.87
CA HIS A 134 25.61 6.01 19.08
C HIS A 134 24.55 7.08 19.31
N GLY A 135 23.27 6.78 19.09
CA GLY A 135 22.20 7.73 19.35
C GLY A 135 21.03 7.62 18.40
N VAL A 136 20.31 8.72 18.24
CA VAL A 136 19.10 8.78 17.40
C VAL A 136 19.22 9.89 16.37
N VAL A 137 18.73 9.60 15.18
CA VAL A 137 18.58 10.54 14.06
C VAL A 137 17.10 10.68 13.72
N ILE A 138 16.60 11.89 13.58
CA ILE A 138 15.32 12.12 12.92
C ILE A 138 15.64 12.58 11.49
N ASN A 139 15.48 11.65 10.54
CA ASN A 139 15.82 11.85 9.14
C ASN A 139 14.59 12.39 8.39
N GLY A 140 14.71 13.62 7.90
CA GLY A 140 13.72 14.25 7.03
C GLY A 140 14.27 14.48 5.63
N GLU A 141 13.42 14.81 4.68
CA GLU A 141 13.84 15.03 3.28
C GLU A 141 14.63 16.34 3.06
N ARG A 142 14.47 17.31 3.93
CA ARG A 142 15.12 18.63 3.80
C ARG A 142 16.12 18.94 4.89
N GLN A 143 15.94 18.35 6.04
CA GLN A 143 16.76 18.56 7.21
C GLN A 143 16.85 17.26 8.00
N VAL A 144 18.00 17.07 8.64
CA VAL A 144 18.26 15.97 9.57
C VAL A 144 18.51 16.56 10.95
N TRP A 145 17.95 15.95 11.97
CA TRP A 145 18.28 16.23 13.36
C TRP A 145 19.00 15.02 13.95
N ARG A 146 20.04 15.26 14.73
CA ARG A 146 20.85 14.23 15.41
C ARG A 146 20.84 14.50 16.91
N SER A 147 20.72 13.47 17.75
CA SER A 147 20.74 13.62 19.22
C SER A 147 22.08 14.12 19.75
N SER A 148 23.17 13.95 19.00
CA SER A 148 24.49 14.52 19.26
C SER A 148 25.23 14.77 17.94
N LYS A 149 26.41 15.43 18.02
CA LYS A 149 27.27 15.58 16.84
C LYS A 149 27.87 14.25 16.35
N GLN A 150 28.03 13.31 17.25
CA GLN A 150 28.60 11.98 16.98
C GLN A 150 27.56 10.88 17.24
N VAL A 151 26.59 10.76 16.36
CA VAL A 151 25.55 9.73 16.48
C VAL A 151 25.98 8.36 15.94
N GLY A 152 27.11 8.29 15.25
CA GLY A 152 27.57 7.07 14.58
C GLY A 152 26.85 6.80 13.26
N ALA A 153 27.04 5.59 12.72
CA ALA A 153 26.42 5.18 11.48
C ALA A 153 24.95 4.83 11.66
N TYR A 154 24.16 4.99 10.60
CA TYR A 154 22.76 4.57 10.53
C TYR A 154 22.35 4.19 9.12
N CYS A 155 21.25 3.46 8.96
CA CYS A 155 20.69 3.13 7.66
C CYS A 155 19.21 3.49 7.58
N TYR A 156 18.72 3.66 6.36
CA TYR A 156 17.31 3.90 6.06
C TYR A 156 16.96 3.41 4.66
N THR A 157 15.68 3.30 4.37
CA THR A 157 15.17 2.86 3.06
C THR A 157 14.40 3.99 2.38
N ARG A 158 14.48 4.05 1.05
CA ARG A 158 13.66 4.93 0.22
C ARG A 158 13.41 4.26 -1.13
N GLY A 159 12.14 3.91 -1.40
CA GLY A 159 11.79 3.14 -2.59
C GLY A 159 12.53 1.81 -2.64
N ASP A 160 13.13 1.53 -3.76
CA ASP A 160 13.93 0.31 -4.03
C ASP A 160 15.41 0.43 -3.67
N MET A 161 15.78 1.38 -2.81
CA MET A 161 17.16 1.62 -2.39
C MET A 161 17.31 1.57 -0.88
N LEU A 162 18.40 0.94 -0.44
CA LEU A 162 18.91 0.96 0.92
C LEU A 162 20.04 1.98 1.01
N TYR A 163 19.98 2.86 2.00
CA TYR A 163 20.97 3.91 2.24
C TYR A 163 21.72 3.65 3.55
N LEU A 164 23.02 3.76 3.49
CA LEU A 164 23.91 3.72 4.65
C LEU A 164 24.59 5.08 4.79
N VAL A 165 24.51 5.65 5.98
CA VAL A 165 25.24 6.86 6.37
C VAL A 165 26.30 6.47 7.37
N ASP A 166 27.56 6.73 7.04
CA ASP A 166 28.69 6.42 7.91
C ASP A 166 28.87 7.46 9.04
N GLU A 167 29.81 7.23 9.93
CA GLU A 167 30.12 8.13 11.06
C GLU A 167 30.55 9.52 10.62
N ALA A 168 31.16 9.65 9.43
CA ALA A 168 31.53 10.93 8.82
C ALA A 168 30.33 11.67 8.18
N GLY A 169 29.16 11.02 8.08
CA GLY A 169 27.98 11.54 7.45
C GLY A 169 27.94 11.32 5.92
N THR A 170 28.84 10.49 5.39
CA THR A 170 28.83 10.13 3.96
C THR A 170 27.73 9.13 3.69
N THR A 171 26.90 9.42 2.71
CA THR A 171 25.76 8.56 2.34
C THR A 171 26.10 7.71 1.13
N ARG A 172 25.87 6.41 1.22
CA ARG A 172 25.93 5.47 0.11
C ARG A 172 24.55 4.84 -0.11
N SER A 173 24.17 4.65 -1.36
CA SER A 173 22.99 3.85 -1.74
C SER A 173 23.43 2.48 -2.25
N MET A 174 22.64 1.45 -1.95
CA MET A 174 22.89 0.10 -2.40
C MET A 174 21.58 -0.62 -2.70
N GLN A 175 21.65 -1.65 -3.52
CA GLN A 175 20.52 -2.51 -3.89
C GLN A 175 20.95 -3.98 -3.76
N PRO A 176 21.02 -4.51 -2.52
CA PRO A 176 21.53 -5.86 -2.26
C PRO A 176 20.72 -6.96 -2.94
N VAL A 177 19.40 -6.78 -3.02
CA VAL A 177 18.46 -7.70 -3.67
C VAL A 177 17.79 -6.96 -4.82
N LYS A 178 17.98 -7.44 -6.03
CA LYS A 178 17.36 -6.88 -7.24
C LYS A 178 15.90 -7.34 -7.35
N GLU A 179 15.11 -6.57 -8.10
CA GLU A 179 13.72 -6.91 -8.44
C GLU A 179 12.80 -7.06 -7.21
N SER A 180 13.07 -6.31 -6.14
CA SER A 180 12.15 -6.15 -5.01
C SER A 180 11.17 -5.00 -5.25
N ASN A 181 10.01 -5.06 -4.58
CA ASN A 181 9.03 -3.98 -4.59
C ASN A 181 9.36 -2.83 -3.63
N GLY A 182 10.55 -2.84 -3.04
CA GLY A 182 11.08 -1.83 -2.11
C GLY A 182 11.81 -2.48 -0.95
N TYR A 183 12.43 -1.65 -0.11
CA TYR A 183 13.11 -2.10 1.11
C TYR A 183 12.40 -1.58 2.35
N LEU A 184 12.28 -2.42 3.38
CA LEU A 184 11.59 -2.14 4.64
C LEU A 184 12.47 -2.48 5.85
N TRP A 185 12.18 -1.88 6.98
CA TRP A 185 12.72 -2.17 8.32
C TRP A 185 14.24 -2.33 8.38
N ALA A 186 14.98 -1.52 7.63
CA ALA A 186 16.44 -1.58 7.65
C ALA A 186 17.00 -1.15 8.99
N ALA A 187 17.93 -1.95 9.54
CA ALA A 187 18.60 -1.68 10.79
C ALA A 187 20.06 -2.17 10.77
N LEU A 188 20.98 -1.34 11.29
CA LEU A 188 22.34 -1.80 11.55
C LEU A 188 22.37 -2.80 12.71
N SER A 189 23.26 -3.81 12.61
CA SER A 189 23.58 -4.67 13.74
C SER A 189 24.13 -3.85 14.92
N PRO A 190 23.99 -4.31 16.16
CA PRO A 190 24.50 -3.59 17.34
C PRO A 190 25.99 -3.22 17.27
N ASP A 191 26.80 -4.03 16.58
CA ASP A 191 28.22 -3.75 16.33
C ASP A 191 28.49 -2.85 15.12
N GLY A 192 27.44 -2.46 14.37
CA GLY A 192 27.52 -1.58 13.20
C GLY A 192 28.16 -2.20 11.96
N THR A 193 28.34 -3.53 11.90
CA THR A 193 29.08 -4.21 10.81
C THR A 193 28.18 -4.80 9.71
N ARG A 194 26.89 -4.98 9.98
CA ARG A 194 25.91 -5.62 9.08
C ARG A 194 24.61 -4.83 9.03
N VAL A 195 23.86 -4.99 7.95
CA VAL A 195 22.54 -4.41 7.76
C VAL A 195 21.52 -5.52 7.62
N LEU A 196 20.53 -5.52 8.49
CA LEU A 196 19.30 -6.29 8.41
C LEU A 196 18.27 -5.50 7.64
N PHE A 197 17.56 -6.10 6.72
CA PHE A 197 16.49 -5.45 5.96
C PHE A 197 15.54 -6.48 5.36
N GLU A 198 14.33 -6.06 5.05
CA GLU A 198 13.43 -6.80 4.21
C GLU A 198 13.44 -6.23 2.79
N ALA A 199 13.47 -7.10 1.81
CA ALA A 199 13.19 -6.80 0.42
C ALA A 199 11.75 -7.24 0.13
N ALA A 200 10.82 -6.28 0.03
CA ALA A 200 9.40 -6.55 -0.13
C ALA A 200 9.14 -7.52 -1.28
N SER A 201 8.30 -8.51 -1.07
CA SER A 201 8.04 -9.68 -1.92
C SER A 201 9.19 -10.71 -2.02
N ARG A 202 10.36 -10.45 -1.45
CA ARG A 202 11.52 -11.36 -1.52
C ARG A 202 11.92 -11.96 -0.17
N GLY A 203 11.56 -11.32 0.93
CA GLY A 203 11.81 -11.76 2.29
C GLY A 203 12.92 -11.02 3.00
N LEU A 204 13.41 -11.61 4.07
CA LEU A 204 14.32 -11.02 5.04
C LEU A 204 15.77 -11.37 4.75
N PHE A 205 16.65 -10.37 4.73
CA PHE A 205 18.05 -10.50 4.40
C PHE A 205 18.98 -9.81 5.39
N VAL A 206 20.23 -10.29 5.45
CA VAL A 206 21.35 -9.59 6.07
C VAL A 206 22.43 -9.38 5.02
N CYS A 207 22.98 -8.18 4.92
CA CYS A 207 24.14 -7.89 4.08
C CYS A 207 25.28 -7.24 4.88
N ASP A 208 26.48 -7.22 4.28
CA ASP A 208 27.60 -6.40 4.77
C ASP A 208 27.37 -4.91 4.44
N LEU A 209 28.27 -4.05 4.89
CA LEU A 209 28.20 -2.62 4.63
C LEU A 209 28.42 -2.23 3.14
N ASN A 210 28.82 -3.17 2.30
CA ASN A 210 28.98 -2.97 0.85
C ASN A 210 27.75 -3.43 0.06
N GLY A 211 26.75 -4.02 0.73
CA GLY A 211 25.54 -4.55 0.11
C GLY A 211 25.66 -6.00 -0.38
N THR A 212 26.73 -6.73 0.00
CA THR A 212 26.85 -8.15 -0.28
C THR A 212 25.95 -8.92 0.67
N VAL A 213 24.97 -9.66 0.14
CA VAL A 213 24.08 -10.50 0.93
C VAL A 213 24.90 -11.61 1.59
N ILE A 214 24.80 -11.75 2.91
CA ILE A 214 25.47 -12.78 3.73
C ILE A 214 24.49 -13.78 4.33
N ALA A 215 23.20 -13.43 4.42
CA ALA A 215 22.15 -14.35 4.83
C ALA A 215 20.83 -14.04 4.12
N ASP A 216 20.14 -15.09 3.69
CA ASP A 216 18.73 -15.10 3.29
C ASP A 216 17.99 -15.87 4.39
N LEU A 217 17.10 -15.19 5.09
CA LEU A 217 16.39 -15.72 6.26
C LEU A 217 14.95 -16.16 5.93
N GLY A 218 14.53 -16.02 4.68
CA GLY A 218 13.20 -16.42 4.21
C GLY A 218 12.11 -15.37 4.44
N GLN A 219 10.85 -15.80 4.37
CA GLN A 219 9.67 -14.93 4.41
C GLN A 219 9.29 -14.57 5.86
N PHE A 220 9.89 -13.52 6.38
CA PHE A 220 9.60 -12.94 7.68
C PHE A 220 9.48 -11.43 7.58
N LEU A 221 8.71 -10.83 8.49
CA LEU A 221 8.33 -9.42 8.49
C LEU A 221 8.75 -8.73 9.80
N MET A 222 8.85 -7.40 9.75
CA MET A 222 9.11 -6.52 10.91
C MET A 222 10.29 -7.00 11.77
N PRO A 223 11.47 -7.22 11.17
CA PRO A 223 12.61 -7.74 11.89
C PRO A 223 13.24 -6.70 12.81
N CYS A 224 13.85 -7.17 13.90
CA CYS A 224 14.72 -6.36 14.75
C CYS A 224 15.89 -7.21 15.28
N TRP A 225 17.06 -6.59 15.44
CA TRP A 225 18.22 -7.25 16.02
C TRP A 225 18.00 -7.55 17.50
N TYR A 226 18.05 -8.82 17.88
CA TYR A 226 18.11 -9.21 19.30
C TYR A 226 19.51 -8.99 19.87
N ASN A 227 20.51 -9.40 19.10
CA ASN A 227 21.93 -9.13 19.32
C ASN A 227 22.66 -9.24 17.96
N ASN A 228 24.00 -9.30 17.94
CA ASN A 228 24.74 -9.40 16.66
C ASN A 228 24.45 -10.68 15.86
N ASP A 229 24.03 -11.76 16.51
CA ASP A 229 23.91 -13.09 15.89
C ASP A 229 22.45 -13.54 15.74
N TYR A 230 21.53 -12.92 16.47
CA TYR A 230 20.13 -13.30 16.50
C TYR A 230 19.20 -12.13 16.14
N ILE A 231 18.12 -12.50 15.49
CA ILE A 231 17.08 -11.59 14.97
C ILE A 231 15.73 -12.08 15.48
N ILE A 232 14.87 -11.16 15.87
CA ILE A 232 13.45 -11.40 16.12
C ILE A 232 12.66 -10.87 14.92
N ALA A 233 11.71 -11.67 14.43
CA ALA A 233 10.81 -11.29 13.36
C ALA A 233 9.44 -11.94 13.54
N MET A 234 8.44 -11.54 12.79
CA MET A 234 7.16 -12.25 12.75
C MET A 234 7.00 -13.01 11.44
N SER A 235 6.30 -14.14 11.48
CA SER A 235 5.88 -14.81 10.25
C SER A 235 4.75 -14.03 9.58
N ASN A 236 4.73 -14.08 8.24
CA ASN A 236 3.56 -13.64 7.49
C ASN A 236 2.33 -14.43 7.96
N ALA A 237 1.28 -13.72 8.32
CA ALA A 237 0.04 -14.33 8.77
C ALA A 237 -0.83 -14.84 7.61
N GLY A 238 -0.42 -14.59 6.36
CA GLY A 238 -1.30 -14.78 5.23
C GLY A 238 -2.60 -14.01 5.43
N ASN A 239 -3.72 -14.58 5.05
CA ASN A 239 -5.01 -14.01 5.39
C ASN A 239 -5.21 -14.07 6.93
N VAL A 240 -5.13 -12.94 7.59
CA VAL A 240 -5.16 -12.76 9.06
C VAL A 240 -6.37 -13.43 9.75
N ARG A 241 -7.38 -13.82 8.99
CA ARG A 241 -8.56 -14.54 9.51
C ARG A 241 -8.34 -16.03 9.74
N THR A 242 -7.45 -16.64 8.96
CA THR A 242 -7.34 -18.10 8.87
C THR A 242 -6.03 -18.67 9.37
N SER A 243 -4.95 -17.88 9.40
CA SER A 243 -3.64 -18.30 9.89
C SER A 243 -3.13 -17.39 11.01
N GLY A 244 -2.53 -17.96 12.03
CA GLY A 244 -1.93 -17.21 13.12
C GLY A 244 -0.52 -16.72 12.76
N SER A 245 -0.21 -15.44 13.02
CA SER A 245 1.18 -14.98 13.00
C SER A 245 1.90 -15.38 14.28
N CYS A 246 3.18 -15.70 14.16
CA CYS A 246 4.07 -16.02 15.28
C CYS A 246 5.26 -15.07 15.31
N ILE A 247 5.81 -14.88 16.50
CA ILE A 247 7.12 -14.28 16.66
C ILE A 247 8.18 -15.39 16.60
N TRP A 248 9.25 -15.15 15.87
CA TRP A 248 10.33 -16.08 15.61
C TRP A 248 11.66 -15.54 16.07
N LEU A 249 12.52 -16.45 16.53
CA LEU A 249 13.94 -16.24 16.74
C LEU A 249 14.69 -16.87 15.57
N LEU A 250 15.50 -16.06 14.90
CA LEU A 250 16.31 -16.44 13.75
C LEU A 250 17.78 -16.18 14.08
N SER A 251 18.71 -17.02 13.60
CA SER A 251 20.14 -16.73 13.64
C SER A 251 20.65 -16.36 12.24
N VAL A 252 21.63 -15.45 12.19
CA VAL A 252 22.23 -14.98 10.93
C VAL A 252 22.89 -16.12 10.14
N ASP A 253 23.42 -17.14 10.83
CA ASP A 253 24.04 -18.32 10.20
C ASP A 253 23.02 -19.37 9.71
N GLY A 254 21.70 -19.12 9.93
CA GLY A 254 20.64 -20.05 9.56
C GLY A 254 20.49 -21.26 10.48
N GLY A 255 21.30 -21.38 11.54
CA GLY A 255 21.27 -22.52 12.46
C GLY A 255 20.05 -22.54 13.40
N VAL A 256 19.44 -21.40 13.64
CA VAL A 256 18.24 -21.26 14.46
C VAL A 256 17.12 -20.59 13.67
N CYS A 257 15.98 -21.29 13.59
CA CYS A 257 14.72 -20.77 13.07
C CYS A 257 13.59 -21.36 13.93
N LYS A 258 13.15 -20.63 14.96
CA LYS A 258 12.27 -21.17 15.99
C LYS A 258 11.15 -20.19 16.35
N PRO A 259 9.86 -20.63 16.37
CA PRO A 259 8.79 -19.82 16.92
C PRO A 259 8.97 -19.66 18.43
N ILE A 260 8.78 -18.46 18.93
CA ILE A 260 8.91 -18.11 20.35
C ILE A 260 7.59 -17.59 20.95
N SER A 261 6.54 -17.38 20.15
CA SER A 261 5.18 -17.18 20.60
C SER A 261 4.28 -18.35 20.20
N GLY A 262 3.05 -18.42 20.74
CA GLY A 262 2.05 -19.43 20.35
C GLY A 262 1.65 -19.26 18.87
N ARG A 263 1.48 -20.39 18.15
CA ARG A 263 1.10 -20.35 16.72
C ARG A 263 -0.29 -19.76 16.46
N ASP A 264 -1.20 -19.91 17.40
CA ASP A 264 -2.59 -19.42 17.29
C ASP A 264 -2.77 -18.06 17.94
N GLU A 265 -1.70 -17.44 18.41
CA GLU A 265 -1.76 -16.22 19.22
C GLU A 265 -1.96 -14.95 18.38
N ARG A 266 -1.66 -14.99 17.09
CA ARG A 266 -1.71 -13.83 16.19
C ARG A 266 -0.78 -12.70 16.65
N ALA A 267 0.42 -13.08 17.06
CA ALA A 267 1.45 -12.20 17.56
C ALA A 267 2.07 -11.38 16.42
N VAL A 268 2.15 -10.06 16.59
CA VAL A 268 2.62 -9.10 15.57
C VAL A 268 3.48 -8.01 16.21
N GLN A 269 4.18 -7.25 15.38
CA GLN A 269 4.93 -6.04 15.75
C GLN A 269 5.97 -6.30 16.85
N PRO A 270 6.86 -7.28 16.66
CA PRO A 270 7.89 -7.56 17.66
C PRO A 270 8.92 -6.43 17.74
N MET A 271 9.39 -6.17 18.95
CA MET A 271 10.53 -5.31 19.22
C MET A 271 11.37 -5.88 20.35
N THR A 272 12.66 -5.57 20.35
CA THR A 272 13.59 -6.06 21.35
C THR A 272 14.50 -4.96 21.89
N ALA A 273 14.75 -5.01 23.19
CA ALA A 273 15.80 -4.25 23.85
C ALA A 273 16.21 -4.92 25.17
N GLY A 274 17.50 -4.86 25.50
CA GLY A 274 18.00 -5.36 26.77
C GLY A 274 17.74 -6.85 27.03
N GLY A 275 17.74 -7.69 25.99
CA GLY A 275 17.46 -9.12 26.12
C GLY A 275 15.99 -9.49 26.30
N LYS A 276 15.08 -8.52 26.10
CA LYS A 276 13.63 -8.71 26.20
C LYS A 276 12.96 -8.55 24.85
N VAL A 277 11.89 -9.30 24.61
CA VAL A 277 11.05 -9.22 23.41
C VAL A 277 9.67 -8.76 23.84
N VAL A 278 9.14 -7.72 23.20
CA VAL A 278 7.74 -7.29 23.35
C VAL A 278 7.03 -7.43 22.01
N TYR A 279 5.75 -7.77 22.04
CA TYR A 279 4.92 -7.90 20.83
C TYR A 279 3.45 -7.64 21.16
N SER A 280 2.64 -7.38 20.14
CA SER A 280 1.20 -7.18 20.25
C SER A 280 0.43 -8.40 19.74
N VAL A 281 -0.78 -8.60 20.25
CA VAL A 281 -1.80 -9.48 19.65
C VAL A 281 -2.71 -8.61 18.77
N ILE A 282 -2.89 -9.00 17.50
CA ILE A 282 -3.37 -8.08 16.47
C ILE A 282 -4.77 -7.50 16.67
N TYR A 283 -5.71 -8.23 17.26
CA TYR A 283 -7.11 -7.76 17.32
C TYR A 283 -7.44 -6.97 18.57
N ASP A 284 -6.99 -7.41 19.72
CA ASP A 284 -7.28 -6.80 21.00
C ASP A 284 -6.18 -5.85 21.47
N GLY A 285 -4.98 -5.96 20.90
CA GLY A 285 -3.84 -5.14 21.28
C GLY A 285 -3.26 -5.50 22.65
N THR A 286 -3.38 -6.75 23.08
CA THR A 286 -2.64 -7.25 24.25
C THR A 286 -1.15 -7.15 23.96
N VAL A 287 -0.40 -6.49 24.85
CA VAL A 287 1.08 -6.43 24.77
C VAL A 287 1.67 -7.43 25.73
N LYS A 288 2.50 -8.30 25.18
CA LYS A 288 3.22 -9.33 25.94
C LYS A 288 4.72 -9.07 25.94
N LEU A 289 5.35 -9.46 27.04
CA LEU A 289 6.79 -9.49 27.22
C LEU A 289 7.22 -10.95 27.30
N LEU A 290 8.27 -11.27 26.55
CA LEU A 290 8.96 -12.55 26.59
C LEU A 290 10.43 -12.32 26.89
N GLU A 291 10.98 -13.02 27.87
CA GLU A 291 12.41 -13.07 28.16
C GLU A 291 13.02 -14.32 27.54
N LEU A 292 14.13 -14.17 26.83
CA LEU A 292 14.84 -15.27 26.19
C LEU A 292 16.21 -15.41 26.84
N ASP A 293 16.58 -16.65 27.13
CA ASP A 293 17.94 -17.02 27.48
C ASP A 293 18.69 -17.43 26.21
N VAL A 294 19.36 -16.45 25.61
CA VAL A 294 20.15 -16.60 24.38
C VAL A 294 21.60 -16.22 24.70
N PRO A 295 22.60 -16.89 24.14
CA PRO A 295 24.01 -16.53 24.38
C PRO A 295 24.25 -15.03 24.17
N ALA A 296 24.91 -14.41 25.13
CA ALA A 296 25.15 -12.97 25.12
C ALA A 296 26.07 -12.56 23.99
N ALA A 297 25.63 -11.61 23.14
CA ALA A 297 26.52 -10.93 22.22
C ALA A 297 27.26 -9.78 22.90
N SER A 298 28.51 -9.63 22.53
CA SER A 298 29.38 -8.60 23.07
C SER A 298 29.11 -7.24 22.44
N ARG A 299 28.67 -6.31 23.17
CA ARG A 299 28.78 -4.84 23.22
C ARG A 299 27.46 -4.16 23.51
N PRO A 300 27.38 -3.38 24.61
CA PRO A 300 26.23 -2.52 24.87
C PRO A 300 26.21 -1.31 23.90
N LEU A 301 25.01 -0.83 23.56
CA LEU A 301 24.81 0.45 22.88
C LEU A 301 25.40 1.56 23.74
N VAL A 302 26.21 2.44 23.15
CA VAL A 302 26.77 3.61 23.84
C VAL A 302 25.73 4.73 23.82
N ASN A 303 25.35 5.21 25.00
CA ASN A 303 24.41 6.31 25.13
C ASN A 303 25.00 7.61 24.56
N ALA A 304 24.28 8.23 23.61
CA ALA A 304 24.64 9.54 23.08
C ALA A 304 24.31 10.63 24.09
N ARG A 305 25.33 11.32 24.61
CA ARG A 305 25.18 12.49 25.48
C ARG A 305 25.55 13.75 24.68
N GLY A 306 24.67 14.76 24.68
CA GLY A 306 24.97 16.06 24.08
C GLY A 306 23.75 16.86 23.64
N LYS A 307 23.95 18.11 23.21
CA LYS A 307 22.90 18.94 22.61
C LYS A 307 22.64 18.46 21.17
N GLY A 308 21.37 18.27 20.84
CA GLY A 308 20.96 17.91 19.48
C GLY A 308 21.36 18.95 18.42
N VAL A 309 21.69 18.50 17.23
CA VAL A 309 22.15 19.33 16.11
C VAL A 309 21.16 19.18 14.94
N LYS A 310 20.75 20.31 14.34
CA LYS A 310 19.98 20.34 13.09
C LYS A 310 20.92 20.61 11.93
N GLU A 311 20.79 19.81 10.88
CA GLU A 311 21.56 19.95 9.67
C GLU A 311 20.63 20.09 8.46
N LYS A 312 20.98 20.98 7.53
CA LYS A 312 20.31 21.04 6.22
C LYS A 312 20.97 20.03 5.29
N LEU A 313 20.17 19.28 4.57
CA LEU A 313 20.66 18.39 3.53
C LEU A 313 21.29 19.23 2.41
N LYS A 314 22.46 18.80 1.89
CA LYS A 314 23.19 19.52 0.84
C LYS A 314 22.39 19.62 -0.47
N ASN A 315 21.60 18.60 -0.78
CA ASN A 315 20.71 18.55 -1.95
C ASN A 315 19.31 18.17 -1.47
N PRO A 316 18.50 19.12 -0.94
CA PRO A 316 17.13 18.82 -0.54
C PRO A 316 16.30 18.44 -1.76
N VAL A 317 15.51 17.40 -1.61
CA VAL A 317 14.52 17.00 -2.62
C VAL A 317 13.56 18.16 -2.82
N SER A 318 13.38 18.58 -4.07
CA SER A 318 12.48 19.63 -4.57
C SER A 318 12.22 20.85 -3.66
N ALA A 319 12.48 22.03 -4.16
CA ALA A 319 12.16 23.29 -3.46
C ALA A 319 10.65 23.54 -3.32
N LYS A 320 9.82 22.85 -4.11
CA LYS A 320 8.37 22.97 -4.14
C LYS A 320 7.72 21.69 -3.61
N ASP A 321 6.79 21.87 -2.69
CA ASP A 321 5.99 20.75 -2.17
C ASP A 321 5.01 20.25 -3.26
N THR A 322 5.28 19.06 -3.78
CA THR A 322 4.48 18.40 -4.81
C THR A 322 3.66 17.28 -4.15
N PRO A 323 2.33 17.20 -4.42
CA PRO A 323 1.54 16.11 -3.88
C PRO A 323 2.08 14.76 -4.29
N ARG A 324 2.19 13.84 -3.33
CA ARG A 324 2.68 12.47 -3.52
C ARG A 324 1.57 11.46 -3.23
N VAL A 325 1.35 10.54 -4.16
CA VAL A 325 0.31 9.51 -4.08
C VAL A 325 0.97 8.14 -3.97
N PHE A 326 0.61 7.37 -2.95
CA PHE A 326 0.93 5.96 -2.88
C PHE A 326 -0.21 5.15 -3.50
N ILE A 327 0.11 4.34 -4.50
CA ILE A 327 -0.84 3.52 -5.25
C ILE A 327 -0.62 2.06 -4.85
N ASN A 328 -1.68 1.37 -4.45
CA ASN A 328 -1.65 -0.05 -4.16
C ASN A 328 -2.59 -0.79 -5.12
N PRO A 329 -2.09 -1.37 -6.22
CA PRO A 329 -2.85 -2.36 -6.97
C PRO A 329 -3.07 -3.59 -6.08
N GLY A 330 -4.31 -3.85 -5.68
CA GLY A 330 -4.63 -4.95 -4.78
C GLY A 330 -4.28 -6.32 -5.35
N HIS A 331 -4.07 -7.29 -4.45
CA HIS A 331 -3.65 -8.67 -4.76
C HIS A 331 -2.31 -8.76 -5.49
N GLY A 332 -1.88 -9.98 -5.81
CA GLY A 332 -0.71 -10.28 -6.61
C GLY A 332 -0.76 -11.72 -7.13
N GLY A 333 -0.14 -11.99 -8.28
CA GLY A 333 -0.13 -13.33 -8.86
C GLY A 333 -1.47 -13.81 -9.40
N HIS A 334 -1.57 -15.11 -9.60
CA HIS A 334 -2.72 -15.79 -10.19
C HIS A 334 -3.20 -16.99 -9.37
N ASP A 335 -2.80 -17.12 -8.13
CA ASP A 335 -3.03 -18.28 -7.28
C ASP A 335 -4.24 -18.12 -6.37
N SER A 336 -4.54 -16.93 -5.98
CA SER A 336 -5.81 -16.56 -5.33
C SER A 336 -5.97 -15.05 -5.30
N ASP A 337 -7.15 -14.56 -5.55
CA ASP A 337 -7.61 -13.47 -4.76
C ASP A 337 -7.78 -14.06 -3.36
N ASP A 338 -7.29 -13.48 -2.33
CA ASP A 338 -7.30 -13.95 -0.92
C ASP A 338 -8.53 -14.76 -0.46
N ARG A 339 -9.45 -15.09 -1.32
CA ARG A 339 -10.73 -15.68 -1.02
C ARG A 339 -10.96 -17.05 -1.63
N HIS A 340 -10.04 -17.58 -2.43
CA HIS A 340 -10.25 -18.83 -3.19
C HIS A 340 -11.59 -18.83 -3.95
N MET A 341 -12.05 -17.65 -4.38
CA MET A 341 -13.30 -17.52 -5.10
C MET A 341 -13.02 -17.74 -6.57
N PRO A 342 -13.40 -18.89 -7.12
CA PRO A 342 -13.37 -19.02 -8.57
C PRO A 342 -14.28 -17.93 -9.13
N THR A 343 -13.83 -17.30 -10.20
CA THR A 343 -14.65 -16.42 -11.02
C THR A 343 -15.75 -17.28 -11.65
N TRP A 344 -16.89 -17.40 -10.97
CA TRP A 344 -17.98 -18.24 -11.45
C TRP A 344 -18.62 -17.60 -12.68
N VAL A 345 -18.52 -18.31 -13.80
CA VAL A 345 -19.49 -18.15 -14.88
C VAL A 345 -20.58 -19.18 -14.63
N ILE A 346 -21.81 -18.73 -14.39
CA ILE A 346 -22.95 -19.66 -14.29
C ILE A 346 -23.14 -20.28 -15.69
N GLY A 347 -22.85 -21.59 -15.80
CA GLY A 347 -23.13 -22.39 -16.97
C GLY A 347 -21.94 -22.82 -17.82
N GLU A 348 -20.77 -22.18 -17.74
CA GLU A 348 -19.57 -22.58 -18.49
C GLU A 348 -18.29 -22.43 -17.65
N GLN A 349 -17.25 -23.19 -18.01
CA GLN A 349 -15.91 -22.98 -17.48
C GLN A 349 -15.43 -21.59 -17.84
N ASP A 350 -14.88 -20.84 -16.87
CA ASP A 350 -14.24 -19.57 -17.14
C ASP A 350 -12.97 -19.79 -17.98
N THR A 351 -13.15 -19.80 -19.29
CA THR A 351 -12.04 -19.98 -20.25
C THR A 351 -11.18 -18.73 -20.38
N LEU A 352 -11.60 -17.60 -19.82
CA LEU A 352 -10.89 -16.32 -19.93
C LEU A 352 -9.89 -16.12 -18.80
N HIS A 353 -9.92 -16.95 -17.75
CA HIS A 353 -8.97 -16.89 -16.63
C HIS A 353 -8.79 -15.46 -16.10
N TYR A 354 -9.91 -14.83 -15.70
CA TYR A 354 -9.84 -13.51 -15.10
C TYR A 354 -9.24 -13.60 -13.70
N TYR A 355 -8.24 -12.78 -13.46
CA TYR A 355 -7.68 -12.53 -12.13
C TYR A 355 -7.81 -11.06 -11.80
N GLU A 356 -8.34 -10.76 -10.63
CA GLU A 356 -8.53 -9.39 -10.15
C GLU A 356 -7.20 -8.64 -10.11
N SER A 357 -6.13 -9.32 -9.70
CA SER A 357 -4.77 -8.80 -9.63
C SER A 357 -4.26 -8.19 -10.96
N ASN A 358 -4.64 -8.78 -12.11
CA ASN A 358 -4.27 -8.27 -13.44
C ASN A 358 -4.90 -6.91 -13.72
N SER A 359 -6.22 -6.79 -13.58
CA SER A 359 -6.91 -5.53 -13.84
C SER A 359 -6.51 -4.45 -12.84
N ASN A 360 -6.30 -4.81 -11.56
CA ASN A 360 -5.83 -3.88 -10.54
C ASN A 360 -4.43 -3.33 -10.87
N LEU A 361 -3.51 -4.19 -11.34
CA LEU A 361 -2.20 -3.75 -11.78
C LEU A 361 -2.29 -2.81 -13.00
N THR A 362 -3.08 -3.19 -14.02
CA THR A 362 -3.29 -2.35 -15.22
C THR A 362 -3.83 -0.96 -14.84
N LYS A 363 -4.84 -0.90 -13.97
CA LYS A 363 -5.38 0.36 -13.43
C LYS A 363 -4.32 1.15 -12.64
N GLY A 364 -3.56 0.46 -11.79
CA GLY A 364 -2.53 1.08 -10.93
C GLY A 364 -1.40 1.70 -11.74
N LEU A 365 -0.87 1.01 -12.74
CA LEU A 365 0.17 1.52 -13.64
C LEU A 365 -0.35 2.68 -14.50
N ALA A 366 -1.59 2.58 -14.99
CA ALA A 366 -2.23 3.68 -15.72
C ALA A 366 -2.44 4.91 -14.82
N LEU A 367 -2.88 4.72 -13.57
CA LEU A 367 -3.03 5.82 -12.62
C LEU A 367 -1.68 6.48 -12.30
N GLN A 368 -0.63 5.69 -12.14
CA GLN A 368 0.73 6.19 -11.93
C GLN A 368 1.15 7.10 -13.09
N GLU A 369 1.08 6.62 -14.33
CA GLU A 369 1.43 7.37 -15.52
C GLU A 369 0.61 8.67 -15.64
N ILE A 370 -0.71 8.60 -15.45
CA ILE A 370 -1.60 9.76 -15.53
C ILE A 370 -1.24 10.81 -14.48
N LEU A 371 -0.98 10.40 -13.24
CA LEU A 371 -0.64 11.31 -12.15
C LEU A 371 0.73 11.96 -12.36
N GLU A 372 1.74 11.20 -12.80
CA GLU A 372 3.07 11.74 -13.13
C GLU A 372 2.98 12.76 -14.27
N ASN A 373 2.22 12.48 -15.33
CA ASN A 373 1.94 13.42 -16.42
C ASN A 373 1.18 14.68 -15.94
N LYS A 374 0.44 14.59 -14.83
CA LYS A 374 -0.20 15.74 -14.17
C LYS A 374 0.72 16.45 -13.17
N GLY A 375 1.97 16.01 -13.00
CA GLY A 375 2.98 16.59 -12.11
C GLY A 375 2.76 16.24 -10.64
N TYR A 376 2.30 15.04 -10.34
CA TYR A 376 2.36 14.41 -9.02
C TYR A 376 3.65 13.61 -8.88
N GLU A 377 4.10 13.42 -7.65
CA GLU A 377 5.03 12.36 -7.31
C GLU A 377 4.23 11.10 -6.95
N THR A 378 4.71 9.93 -7.37
CA THR A 378 4.03 8.67 -7.11
C THR A 378 4.96 7.63 -6.48
N ALA A 379 4.38 6.73 -5.74
CA ALA A 379 4.96 5.45 -5.34
C ALA A 379 3.91 4.36 -5.52
N ILE A 380 4.33 3.15 -5.85
CA ILE A 380 3.44 2.03 -6.13
C ILE A 380 3.95 0.78 -5.42
N SER A 381 3.03 -0.03 -4.86
CA SER A 381 3.39 -1.22 -4.09
C SER A 381 3.99 -2.34 -4.94
N ARG A 382 3.52 -2.53 -6.17
CA ARG A 382 4.03 -3.53 -7.12
C ARG A 382 3.93 -3.04 -8.55
N LYS A 383 4.80 -3.56 -9.43
CA LYS A 383 4.87 -3.21 -10.87
C LYS A 383 4.71 -4.43 -11.78
N THR A 384 4.70 -5.60 -11.21
CA THR A 384 4.56 -6.90 -11.88
C THR A 384 3.44 -7.70 -11.23
N ASN A 385 3.09 -8.87 -11.78
CA ASN A 385 2.01 -9.71 -11.29
C ASN A 385 2.46 -11.17 -11.17
N PHE A 386 3.57 -11.40 -10.51
CA PHE A 386 4.01 -12.73 -10.10
C PHE A 386 3.39 -13.10 -8.75
N THR A 387 3.40 -14.38 -8.39
CA THR A 387 2.89 -14.85 -7.08
C THR A 387 3.60 -14.16 -5.91
N GLU A 388 4.88 -13.86 -6.07
CA GLU A 388 5.68 -13.16 -5.07
C GLU A 388 5.29 -11.68 -4.91
N ASP A 389 4.52 -11.11 -5.84
CA ASP A 389 4.02 -9.73 -5.76
C ASP A 389 2.71 -9.61 -4.95
N ASP A 390 2.19 -10.72 -4.41
CA ASP A 390 1.12 -10.70 -3.41
C ASP A 390 1.71 -10.33 -2.05
N LEU A 391 1.84 -9.02 -1.85
CA LEU A 391 2.48 -8.45 -0.67
C LEU A 391 1.62 -8.62 0.58
N ASP A 392 2.28 -8.89 1.71
CA ASP A 392 1.61 -8.83 3.00
C ASP A 392 1.06 -7.43 3.30
N LEU A 393 -0.04 -7.36 4.03
CA LEU A 393 -0.69 -6.09 4.36
C LEU A 393 0.22 -5.15 5.19
N PHE A 394 1.11 -5.70 6.02
CA PHE A 394 2.11 -4.91 6.75
C PHE A 394 3.20 -4.37 5.82
N GLU A 395 3.60 -5.11 4.78
CA GLU A 395 4.51 -4.60 3.75
C GLU A 395 3.87 -3.42 3.02
N ILE A 396 2.63 -3.56 2.57
CA ILE A 396 1.91 -2.52 1.82
C ILE A 396 1.82 -1.23 2.64
N VAL A 397 1.35 -1.28 3.89
CA VAL A 397 1.20 -0.08 4.72
C VAL A 397 2.55 0.52 5.11
N SER A 398 3.59 -0.31 5.25
CA SER A 398 4.95 0.13 5.55
C SER A 398 5.62 0.80 4.35
N LEU A 399 5.44 0.26 3.14
CA LEU A 399 5.85 0.91 1.88
C LEU A 399 5.17 2.27 1.72
N ALA A 400 3.86 2.35 1.98
CA ALA A 400 3.12 3.61 1.95
C ALA A 400 3.67 4.62 2.96
N ALA A 401 3.89 4.22 4.20
CA ALA A 401 4.47 5.06 5.23
C ALA A 401 5.88 5.55 4.87
N ASN A 402 6.72 4.68 4.30
CA ASN A 402 8.10 4.99 3.89
C ASN A 402 8.18 5.88 2.65
N SER A 403 7.16 5.89 1.79
CA SER A 403 7.13 6.71 0.58
C SER A 403 7.07 8.22 0.85
N GLY A 404 6.63 8.63 2.05
CA GLY A 404 6.36 10.02 2.37
C GLY A 404 5.13 10.59 1.67
N ALA A 405 4.24 9.73 1.17
CA ALA A 405 3.02 10.12 0.45
C ALA A 405 2.06 10.97 1.31
N ASP A 406 1.17 11.66 0.62
CA ASP A 406 0.09 12.47 1.20
C ASP A 406 -1.23 11.71 1.25
N ILE A 407 -1.42 10.73 0.36
CA ILE A 407 -2.59 9.83 0.33
C ILE A 407 -2.18 8.40 -0.01
N PHE A 408 -3.01 7.47 0.46
CA PHE A 408 -2.97 6.04 0.16
C PHE A 408 -4.17 5.68 -0.72
N PHE A 409 -3.92 5.05 -1.85
CA PHE A 409 -4.96 4.69 -2.82
C PHE A 409 -4.87 3.21 -3.18
N SER A 410 -5.78 2.39 -2.66
CA SER A 410 -5.87 0.95 -2.98
C SER A 410 -6.91 0.71 -4.07
N ILE A 411 -6.55 -0.10 -5.07
CA ILE A 411 -7.36 -0.37 -6.26
C ILE A 411 -7.76 -1.83 -6.29
N HIS A 412 -9.06 -2.08 -6.30
CA HIS A 412 -9.68 -3.39 -6.32
C HIS A 412 -10.88 -3.44 -7.28
N SER A 413 -11.42 -4.63 -7.45
CA SER A 413 -12.73 -4.91 -8.04
C SER A 413 -13.50 -5.88 -7.15
N ASN A 414 -14.76 -5.60 -6.92
CA ASN A 414 -15.60 -6.33 -5.97
C ASN A 414 -16.19 -7.61 -6.59
N ALA A 415 -16.71 -8.47 -5.73
CA ALA A 415 -17.51 -9.64 -6.10
C ALA A 415 -18.64 -9.88 -5.10
N THR A 416 -19.81 -10.34 -5.57
CA THR A 416 -20.92 -10.79 -4.71
C THR A 416 -20.73 -12.23 -4.27
N GLY A 417 -19.86 -13.00 -4.94
CA GLY A 417 -19.69 -14.44 -4.77
C GLY A 417 -20.78 -15.30 -5.43
N ILE A 418 -21.77 -14.68 -6.02
CA ILE A 418 -22.83 -15.31 -6.79
C ILE A 418 -23.13 -14.37 -7.95
N ALA A 419 -22.94 -14.84 -9.20
CA ALA A 419 -23.18 -14.04 -10.39
C ALA A 419 -24.59 -13.43 -10.38
N LYS A 420 -24.68 -12.20 -9.90
CA LYS A 420 -25.92 -11.41 -9.84
C LYS A 420 -25.83 -10.21 -10.76
N ARG A 421 -26.97 -9.64 -11.09
CA ARG A 421 -27.04 -8.32 -11.72
C ARG A 421 -26.75 -7.24 -10.68
N VAL A 422 -25.49 -7.19 -10.22
CA VAL A 422 -24.96 -6.19 -9.28
C VAL A 422 -23.69 -5.61 -9.87
N ASN A 423 -23.65 -4.31 -10.05
CA ASN A 423 -22.48 -3.59 -10.51
C ASN A 423 -22.56 -2.13 -10.04
N PHE A 424 -21.59 -1.65 -9.28
CA PHE A 424 -21.46 -0.28 -8.83
C PHE A 424 -20.08 -0.02 -8.22
N PRO A 425 -19.55 1.20 -8.28
CA PRO A 425 -18.32 1.53 -7.58
C PRO A 425 -18.58 1.70 -6.08
N LEU A 426 -17.62 1.23 -5.25
CA LEU A 426 -17.66 1.33 -3.80
C LEU A 426 -16.31 1.82 -3.28
N GLY A 427 -16.31 2.84 -2.45
CA GLY A 427 -15.12 3.32 -1.74
C GLY A 427 -15.23 2.97 -0.25
N LEU A 428 -14.22 2.26 0.27
CA LEU A 428 -14.15 1.84 1.68
C LEU A 428 -13.02 2.59 2.38
N TYR A 429 -13.36 3.40 3.36
CA TYR A 429 -12.37 4.11 4.19
C TYR A 429 -12.38 3.59 5.63
N ARG A 430 -11.27 3.74 6.33
CA ARG A 430 -11.16 3.30 7.73
C ARG A 430 -12.08 4.10 8.63
N GLY A 431 -13.06 3.45 9.27
CA GLY A 431 -13.98 4.08 10.22
C GLY A 431 -15.44 3.67 10.07
N TRP A 432 -16.31 4.44 10.72
CA TRP A 432 -17.77 4.34 10.62
C TRP A 432 -18.31 5.21 9.48
N ASP A 433 -19.50 4.88 8.98
CA ASP A 433 -20.16 5.72 7.99
C ASP A 433 -20.21 7.18 8.44
N GLY A 434 -19.71 8.06 7.58
CA GLY A 434 -19.63 9.50 7.85
C GLY A 434 -18.52 9.95 8.80
N LYS A 435 -17.71 9.03 9.34
CA LYS A 435 -16.65 9.35 10.29
C LYS A 435 -15.38 8.54 10.03
N ASP A 436 -14.40 9.15 9.38
CA ASP A 436 -13.09 8.55 9.13
C ASP A 436 -12.19 8.58 10.38
N VAL A 437 -11.31 7.57 10.50
CA VAL A 437 -10.25 7.50 11.53
C VAL A 437 -9.09 8.40 11.14
N VAL A 438 -8.68 8.34 9.87
CA VAL A 438 -7.63 9.20 9.33
C VAL A 438 -8.30 10.34 8.56
N GLU A 439 -8.18 11.55 9.11
CA GLU A 439 -8.84 12.76 8.58
C GLU A 439 -8.55 12.97 7.08
N GLY A 440 -9.60 13.08 6.31
CA GLY A 440 -9.56 13.29 4.86
C GLY A 440 -9.80 12.05 4.02
N SER A 441 -9.85 10.85 4.62
CA SER A 441 -10.13 9.59 3.93
C SER A 441 -11.54 9.57 3.33
N LEU A 442 -12.55 9.91 4.11
CA LEU A 442 -13.93 10.03 3.64
C LEU A 442 -14.05 11.00 2.46
N LYS A 443 -13.46 12.20 2.61
CA LYS A 443 -13.48 13.21 1.55
C LYS A 443 -12.82 12.72 0.27
N LEU A 444 -11.66 12.06 0.37
CA LEU A 444 -10.95 11.48 -0.78
C LEU A 444 -11.82 10.43 -1.48
N SER A 445 -12.38 9.49 -0.71
CA SER A 445 -13.30 8.46 -1.22
C SER A 445 -14.48 9.07 -1.96
N GLN A 446 -15.20 10.04 -1.36
CA GLN A 446 -16.35 10.70 -1.97
C GLN A 446 -16.01 11.40 -3.29
N LEU A 447 -14.87 12.08 -3.36
CA LEU A 447 -14.44 12.77 -4.57
C LEU A 447 -14.08 11.79 -5.71
N VAL A 448 -13.44 10.70 -5.40
CA VAL A 448 -13.12 9.67 -6.41
C VAL A 448 -14.38 8.94 -6.84
N MET A 449 -15.25 8.52 -5.91
CA MET A 449 -16.51 7.85 -6.24
C MET A 449 -17.41 8.71 -7.12
N LYS A 450 -17.48 10.02 -6.88
CA LYS A 450 -18.21 10.98 -7.74
C LYS A 450 -17.76 10.89 -9.20
N HIS A 451 -16.46 10.77 -9.46
CA HIS A 451 -15.93 10.69 -10.82
C HIS A 451 -16.08 9.31 -11.44
N LEU A 452 -16.02 8.24 -10.64
CA LEU A 452 -16.28 6.88 -11.12
C LEU A 452 -17.75 6.70 -11.51
N ILE A 453 -18.68 7.21 -10.71
CA ILE A 453 -20.13 7.19 -11.04
C ILE A 453 -20.45 8.00 -12.28
N GLY A 454 -19.69 9.05 -12.56
CA GLY A 454 -19.78 9.80 -13.81
C GLY A 454 -19.33 9.02 -15.06
N ASN A 455 -18.89 7.78 -14.92
CA ASN A 455 -18.55 6.91 -16.05
C ASN A 455 -19.82 6.36 -16.71
N GLU A 456 -20.18 6.91 -17.85
CA GLU A 456 -21.40 6.53 -18.59
C GLU A 456 -21.24 5.22 -19.41
N LEU A 457 -20.12 4.49 -19.27
CA LEU A 457 -19.88 3.23 -20.00
C LEU A 457 -20.36 2.00 -19.26
N ALA A 458 -20.37 2.08 -17.93
CA ALA A 458 -20.82 0.99 -17.08
C ALA A 458 -22.25 1.26 -16.58
N VAL A 459 -22.98 0.21 -16.37
CA VAL A 459 -24.32 0.27 -15.80
C VAL A 459 -24.26 0.02 -14.31
N TRP A 460 -24.76 0.96 -13.51
CA TRP A 460 -24.68 0.90 -12.06
C TRP A 460 -26.03 0.56 -11.41
N THR A 461 -26.05 -0.40 -10.48
CA THR A 461 -27.26 -0.71 -9.67
C THR A 461 -27.50 0.29 -8.55
N ALA A 462 -26.48 1.03 -8.15
CA ALA A 462 -26.56 2.02 -7.10
C ALA A 462 -25.71 3.23 -7.47
N GLN A 463 -26.11 4.37 -6.93
CA GLN A 463 -25.31 5.58 -7.01
C GLN A 463 -24.28 5.59 -5.90
N GLU A 464 -23.49 6.65 -5.83
CA GLU A 464 -22.36 6.84 -4.95
C GLU A 464 -22.37 6.03 -3.64
N ARG A 465 -21.26 5.36 -3.39
CA ARG A 465 -21.05 4.55 -2.19
C ARG A 465 -19.67 4.81 -1.62
N SER A 466 -19.61 5.72 -0.64
CA SER A 466 -18.46 5.86 0.24
C SER A 466 -18.85 5.40 1.63
N ARG A 467 -18.31 4.27 2.08
CA ARG A 467 -18.70 3.60 3.33
C ARG A 467 -17.50 3.48 4.27
N GLY A 468 -17.77 3.57 5.55
CA GLY A 468 -16.81 3.16 6.56
C GLY A 468 -16.64 1.64 6.55
N ASP A 469 -15.39 1.14 6.56
CA ASP A 469 -15.11 -0.30 6.53
C ASP A 469 -15.66 -1.03 7.76
N TRP A 470 -15.76 -0.36 8.90
CA TRP A 470 -16.39 -0.88 10.11
C TRP A 470 -17.91 -0.97 10.02
N SER A 471 -18.55 -0.12 9.21
CA SER A 471 -19.99 -0.16 8.97
C SER A 471 -20.38 -1.11 7.84
N PHE A 472 -19.48 -1.34 6.90
CA PHE A 472 -19.74 -2.17 5.73
C PHE A 472 -19.53 -3.66 6.02
N TYR A 473 -18.47 -4.01 6.77
CA TYR A 473 -18.16 -5.38 7.12
C TYR A 473 -18.54 -5.69 8.57
N ASP A 474 -19.40 -6.66 8.76
CA ASP A 474 -19.77 -7.20 10.09
C ASP A 474 -18.79 -8.28 10.55
N TRP A 475 -17.50 -7.90 10.66
CA TRP A 475 -16.43 -8.82 11.05
C TRP A 475 -16.06 -8.74 12.55
N GLY A 476 -16.81 -7.98 13.32
CA GLY A 476 -16.53 -7.67 14.71
C GLY A 476 -16.16 -6.20 14.92
N TYR A 477 -16.12 -5.80 16.17
CA TYR A 477 -15.92 -4.39 16.54
C TYR A 477 -14.58 -3.85 16.03
N LYS A 478 -14.65 -2.88 15.12
CA LYS A 478 -13.50 -2.17 14.52
C LYS A 478 -12.48 -3.07 13.79
N VAL A 479 -12.87 -4.25 13.33
CA VAL A 479 -11.95 -5.10 12.58
C VAL A 479 -11.64 -4.49 11.22
N GLY A 480 -12.62 -4.34 10.33
CA GLY A 480 -12.47 -3.72 9.01
C GLY A 480 -11.38 -4.33 8.12
N LEU A 481 -10.99 -3.60 7.09
CA LEU A 481 -10.00 -4.04 6.09
C LEU A 481 -8.56 -3.95 6.62
N GLY A 482 -7.79 -5.02 6.45
CA GLY A 482 -6.41 -5.09 6.92
C GLY A 482 -5.48 -4.06 6.30
N VAL A 483 -5.63 -3.79 5.00
CA VAL A 483 -4.82 -2.78 4.27
C VAL A 483 -5.12 -1.34 4.72
N LEU A 484 -6.26 -1.08 5.34
CA LEU A 484 -6.61 0.23 5.92
C LEU A 484 -6.25 0.31 7.40
N ARG A 485 -6.08 -0.83 8.08
CA ARG A 485 -5.60 -0.90 9.45
C ARG A 485 -4.12 -0.51 9.47
N PHE A 486 -3.69 0.23 10.45
CA PHE A 486 -2.32 0.74 10.58
C PHE A 486 -1.85 1.68 9.47
N ASN A 487 -2.73 2.07 8.54
CA ASN A 487 -2.43 3.12 7.57
C ASN A 487 -2.66 4.50 8.21
N LYS A 488 -1.59 5.31 8.28
CA LYS A 488 -1.64 6.68 8.84
C LYS A 488 -1.93 7.77 7.81
N LEU A 489 -2.01 7.41 6.53
CA LEU A 489 -2.30 8.35 5.44
C LEU A 489 -3.81 8.45 5.20
N PRO A 490 -4.35 9.63 4.86
CA PRO A 490 -5.68 9.71 4.28
C PRO A 490 -5.79 8.75 3.11
N GLY A 491 -6.69 7.79 3.19
CA GLY A 491 -6.75 6.76 2.17
C GLY A 491 -8.03 5.95 2.20
N PHE A 492 -8.26 5.23 1.14
CA PHE A 492 -9.38 4.31 1.01
C PHE A 492 -9.07 3.22 0.00
N LEU A 493 -9.88 2.18 0.01
CA LEU A 493 -9.88 1.10 -0.96
C LEU A 493 -11.03 1.35 -1.95
N SER A 494 -10.70 1.41 -3.24
CA SER A 494 -11.66 1.55 -4.34
C SER A 494 -12.00 0.18 -4.90
N GLU A 495 -13.24 -0.24 -4.74
CA GLU A 495 -13.87 -1.31 -5.50
C GLU A 495 -14.51 -0.68 -6.73
N GLY A 496 -13.77 -0.60 -7.85
CA GLY A 496 -14.20 0.17 -9.03
C GLY A 496 -15.49 -0.37 -9.66
N SER A 497 -15.73 -1.68 -9.54
CA SER A 497 -16.87 -2.38 -10.13
C SER A 497 -16.92 -3.82 -9.62
N PHE A 498 -17.88 -4.62 -10.13
CA PHE A 498 -18.04 -6.03 -9.75
C PHE A 498 -17.56 -6.96 -10.85
N HIS A 499 -16.45 -7.65 -10.63
CA HIS A 499 -15.84 -8.54 -11.62
C HIS A 499 -16.60 -9.86 -11.82
N ASP A 500 -17.51 -10.23 -10.93
CA ASP A 500 -18.42 -11.36 -11.09
C ASP A 500 -19.70 -11.02 -11.89
N TYR A 501 -19.90 -9.74 -12.27
CA TYR A 501 -20.84 -9.35 -13.30
C TYR A 501 -20.16 -9.44 -14.67
N MET A 502 -20.56 -10.41 -15.50
CA MET A 502 -19.82 -10.77 -16.73
C MET A 502 -19.51 -9.61 -17.67
N PRO A 503 -20.45 -8.71 -18.03
CA PRO A 503 -20.12 -7.61 -18.93
C PRO A 503 -19.06 -6.67 -18.37
N GLU A 504 -18.99 -6.53 -17.05
CA GLU A 504 -17.95 -5.74 -16.40
C GLU A 504 -16.61 -6.45 -16.41
N ARG A 505 -16.59 -7.76 -16.13
CA ARG A 505 -15.38 -8.55 -16.22
C ARG A 505 -14.74 -8.47 -17.60
N GLU A 506 -15.53 -8.54 -18.66
CA GLU A 506 -15.03 -8.40 -20.03
C GLU A 506 -14.43 -7.00 -20.27
N ARG A 507 -15.07 -5.94 -19.74
CA ARG A 507 -14.49 -4.59 -19.77
C ARG A 507 -13.17 -4.51 -19.02
N LEU A 508 -13.02 -5.21 -17.90
CA LEU A 508 -11.80 -5.24 -17.10
C LEU A 508 -10.61 -5.96 -17.77
N PHE A 509 -10.84 -6.74 -18.83
CA PHE A 509 -9.77 -7.23 -19.71
C PHE A 509 -9.24 -6.18 -20.69
N SER A 510 -9.96 -5.06 -20.87
CA SER A 510 -9.54 -3.98 -21.76
C SER A 510 -8.62 -3.01 -21.05
N ASP A 511 -7.40 -2.88 -21.53
CA ASP A 511 -6.44 -1.88 -21.05
C ASP A 511 -7.01 -0.46 -21.17
N ASN A 512 -7.78 -0.19 -22.23
CA ASN A 512 -8.44 1.10 -22.45
C ASN A 512 -9.52 1.40 -21.40
N TYR A 513 -10.28 0.39 -20.99
CA TYR A 513 -11.28 0.56 -19.93
C TYR A 513 -10.62 0.74 -18.56
N CYS A 514 -9.61 -0.05 -18.23
CA CYS A 514 -8.80 0.11 -17.03
C CYS A 514 -8.13 1.49 -16.97
N TRP A 515 -7.60 1.97 -18.10
CA TRP A 515 -7.03 3.32 -18.21
C TRP A 515 -8.10 4.40 -17.98
N LEU A 516 -9.31 4.23 -18.49
CA LEU A 516 -10.41 5.18 -18.28
C LEU A 516 -10.85 5.22 -16.81
N GLU A 517 -10.90 4.09 -16.13
CA GLU A 517 -11.17 4.03 -14.69
C GLU A 517 -10.09 4.81 -13.92
N ALA A 518 -8.80 4.54 -14.21
CA ALA A 518 -7.67 5.25 -13.63
C ALA A 518 -7.72 6.77 -13.92
N TRP A 519 -8.10 7.16 -15.13
CA TRP A 519 -8.32 8.56 -15.47
C TRP A 519 -9.39 9.21 -14.59
N ASN A 520 -10.56 8.57 -14.43
CA ASN A 520 -11.64 9.09 -13.59
C ASN A 520 -11.23 9.15 -12.11
N GLN A 521 -10.46 8.16 -11.60
CA GLN A 521 -9.86 8.20 -10.27
C GLN A 521 -8.95 9.42 -10.12
N SER A 522 -8.11 9.70 -11.12
CA SER A 522 -7.21 10.86 -11.11
C SER A 522 -7.92 12.22 -11.05
N LEU A 523 -9.14 12.31 -11.60
CA LEU A 523 -9.97 13.54 -11.50
C LEU A 523 -10.41 13.80 -10.06
N GLY A 524 -10.76 12.75 -9.31
CA GLY A 524 -11.07 12.84 -7.89
C GLY A 524 -9.87 13.26 -7.05
N ILE A 525 -8.69 12.71 -7.36
CA ILE A 525 -7.42 13.08 -6.72
C ILE A 525 -7.07 14.54 -7.01
N ASP A 526 -7.23 15.02 -8.26
CA ASP A 526 -7.06 16.43 -8.61
C ASP A 526 -7.99 17.35 -7.78
N GLU A 527 -9.24 16.92 -7.58
CA GLU A 527 -10.20 17.68 -6.80
C GLU A 527 -9.84 17.70 -5.31
N TYR A 528 -9.31 16.59 -4.77
CA TYR A 528 -8.86 16.49 -3.39
C TYR A 528 -7.72 17.46 -3.07
N PHE A 529 -6.73 17.57 -3.95
CA PHE A 529 -5.60 18.49 -3.80
C PHE A 529 -5.86 19.91 -4.32
N GLY A 530 -7.08 20.21 -4.75
CA GLY A 530 -7.44 21.54 -5.30
C GLY A 530 -6.78 21.84 -6.65
N ARG A 531 -6.37 20.83 -7.41
CA ARG A 531 -5.67 20.95 -8.70
C ARG A 531 -6.61 20.80 -9.91
N LYS A 532 -7.89 21.09 -9.74
CA LYS A 532 -8.86 21.05 -10.84
C LYS A 532 -8.37 21.87 -12.04
N GLY A 533 -8.32 21.23 -13.21
CA GLY A 533 -7.93 21.89 -14.45
C GLY A 533 -6.44 22.15 -14.60
N SER A 534 -5.58 21.54 -13.79
CA SER A 534 -4.13 21.54 -13.97
C SER A 534 -3.71 20.86 -15.28
N PHE A 535 -4.43 19.81 -15.69
CA PHE A 535 -4.21 19.12 -16.94
C PHE A 535 -4.97 19.79 -18.09
N LYS A 536 -4.29 20.08 -19.19
CA LYS A 536 -4.84 20.90 -20.29
C LYS A 536 -5.77 20.13 -21.22
N ASN A 537 -5.62 18.81 -21.30
CA ASN A 537 -6.33 17.95 -22.24
C ASN A 537 -7.52 17.25 -21.59
N GLY A 538 -8.36 16.62 -22.40
CA GLY A 538 -9.50 15.81 -21.97
C GLY A 538 -9.56 14.50 -22.73
N VAL A 539 -10.64 13.77 -22.51
CA VAL A 539 -10.85 12.39 -23.02
C VAL A 539 -12.21 12.30 -23.70
N ILE A 540 -12.28 11.54 -24.79
CA ILE A 540 -13.54 11.03 -25.33
C ILE A 540 -13.54 9.52 -25.13
N ALA A 541 -14.59 8.98 -24.52
CA ALA A 541 -14.81 7.56 -24.37
C ALA A 541 -16.24 7.19 -24.75
N GLY A 542 -16.48 5.91 -25.04
CA GLY A 542 -17.81 5.45 -25.40
C GLY A 542 -17.85 3.94 -25.63
N THR A 543 -19.04 3.47 -25.97
CA THR A 543 -19.27 2.09 -26.41
C THR A 543 -19.81 2.05 -27.84
N VAL A 544 -19.55 0.94 -28.54
CA VAL A 544 -20.08 0.65 -29.87
C VAL A 544 -20.83 -0.69 -29.81
N ARG A 545 -22.14 -0.66 -30.06
CA ARG A 545 -23.01 -1.84 -29.93
C ARG A 545 -24.00 -1.94 -31.09
N TRP A 546 -24.45 -3.18 -31.37
CA TRP A 546 -25.59 -3.40 -32.25
C TRP A 546 -26.89 -2.99 -31.56
N SER A 547 -27.74 -2.20 -32.22
CA SER A 547 -29.05 -1.81 -31.68
C SER A 547 -30.12 -2.91 -31.79
N ASP A 548 -29.88 -3.88 -32.69
CA ASP A 548 -30.84 -4.92 -33.10
C ASP A 548 -30.29 -6.35 -32.93
N ILE A 549 -29.14 -6.51 -32.30
CA ILE A 549 -28.61 -7.83 -31.96
C ILE A 549 -28.45 -7.94 -30.44
N ALA A 550 -29.15 -8.90 -29.88
CA ALA A 550 -28.98 -9.26 -28.48
C ALA A 550 -27.67 -10.02 -28.28
N ARG A 551 -27.08 -9.83 -27.14
CA ARG A 551 -25.95 -10.62 -26.66
C ARG A 551 -26.44 -12.05 -26.35
N ALA A 552 -25.71 -13.04 -26.82
CA ALA A 552 -25.99 -14.45 -26.55
C ALA A 552 -25.31 -14.85 -25.22
N ASP A 553 -25.87 -14.42 -24.10
CA ASP A 553 -25.40 -14.84 -22.78
C ASP A 553 -26.42 -15.80 -22.16
N GLU A 554 -26.06 -17.05 -22.10
CA GLU A 554 -26.89 -18.07 -21.48
C GLU A 554 -26.80 -17.97 -19.96
N GLY A 555 -27.93 -17.67 -19.32
CA GLY A 555 -28.12 -17.82 -17.86
C GLY A 555 -27.81 -16.60 -16.99
N GLN A 556 -27.26 -15.50 -17.49
CA GLN A 556 -27.02 -14.29 -16.70
C GLN A 556 -28.14 -13.25 -16.80
N GLN A 557 -28.47 -12.64 -15.66
CA GLN A 557 -29.33 -11.45 -15.65
C GLN A 557 -28.51 -10.20 -16.00
N LEU A 558 -28.66 -9.70 -17.22
CA LEU A 558 -27.97 -8.51 -17.71
C LEU A 558 -28.81 -7.24 -17.47
N PHE A 559 -28.12 -6.09 -17.28
CA PHE A 559 -28.72 -4.78 -17.44
C PHE A 559 -29.14 -4.56 -18.89
N ALA A 560 -30.15 -3.69 -19.13
CA ALA A 560 -30.73 -3.50 -20.46
C ALA A 560 -29.66 -3.12 -21.51
N GLU A 561 -28.76 -2.22 -21.16
CA GLU A 561 -27.70 -1.70 -22.04
C GLU A 561 -26.65 -2.76 -22.35
N ASP A 562 -26.38 -3.66 -21.42
CA ASP A 562 -25.42 -4.76 -21.61
C ASP A 562 -26.00 -5.96 -22.39
N ARG A 563 -27.30 -5.95 -22.66
CA ARG A 563 -27.92 -6.95 -23.55
C ARG A 563 -27.62 -6.76 -25.02
N LEU A 564 -27.06 -5.62 -25.40
CA LEU A 564 -26.69 -5.32 -26.80
C LEU A 564 -25.29 -5.86 -27.10
N GLN A 565 -25.16 -6.56 -28.22
CA GLN A 565 -23.87 -7.16 -28.61
C GLN A 565 -22.86 -6.07 -29.01
N PRO A 566 -21.60 -6.12 -28.48
CA PRO A 566 -20.51 -5.25 -28.94
C PRO A 566 -20.18 -5.43 -30.41
N ILE A 567 -19.73 -4.37 -31.10
CA ILE A 567 -19.32 -4.42 -32.50
C ILE A 567 -17.80 -4.51 -32.58
N ASN A 568 -17.27 -5.73 -32.56
CA ASN A 568 -15.84 -5.97 -32.79
C ASN A 568 -15.48 -5.70 -34.27
N GLY A 569 -14.32 -5.08 -34.50
CA GLY A 569 -13.89 -4.65 -35.82
C GLY A 569 -14.48 -3.31 -36.29
N ALA A 570 -15.25 -2.63 -35.42
CA ALA A 570 -15.71 -1.28 -35.73
C ALA A 570 -14.54 -0.29 -35.80
N LEU A 571 -14.53 0.55 -36.83
CA LEU A 571 -13.53 1.59 -37.07
C LEU A 571 -14.10 2.94 -36.67
N LEU A 572 -13.42 3.65 -35.78
CA LEU A 572 -13.74 5.00 -35.36
C LEU A 572 -12.71 5.98 -35.93
N ARG A 573 -13.19 7.05 -36.56
CA ARG A 573 -12.37 8.17 -37.01
C ARG A 573 -12.75 9.43 -36.23
N LEU A 574 -11.78 10.08 -35.62
CA LEU A 574 -11.95 11.33 -34.90
C LEU A 574 -11.35 12.48 -35.71
N TYR A 575 -12.16 13.50 -35.97
CA TYR A 575 -11.76 14.68 -36.72
C TYR A 575 -11.76 15.91 -35.80
N ASN A 576 -10.77 16.77 -35.94
CA ASN A 576 -10.67 18.07 -35.29
C ASN A 576 -11.80 19.00 -35.75
N GLY A 577 -12.00 20.11 -35.06
CA GLY A 577 -13.00 21.12 -35.41
C GLY A 577 -12.81 21.74 -36.80
N ASN A 578 -11.57 21.76 -37.32
CA ASN A 578 -11.24 22.21 -38.68
C ASN A 578 -11.45 21.13 -39.77
N GLY A 579 -11.92 19.95 -39.41
CA GLY A 579 -12.18 18.84 -40.35
C GLY A 579 -10.99 17.93 -40.65
N SER A 580 -9.79 18.21 -40.14
CA SER A 580 -8.64 17.32 -40.28
C SER A 580 -8.80 16.05 -39.46
N LEU A 581 -8.34 14.90 -39.98
CA LEU A 581 -8.32 13.64 -39.25
C LEU A 581 -7.35 13.76 -38.04
N SER A 582 -7.84 13.52 -36.86
CA SER A 582 -7.06 13.56 -35.61
C SER A 582 -6.55 12.18 -35.22
N ARG A 583 -7.43 11.18 -35.14
CA ARG A 583 -7.11 9.82 -34.70
C ARG A 583 -8.03 8.78 -35.33
N ILE A 584 -7.55 7.54 -35.34
CA ILE A 584 -8.29 6.34 -35.72
C ILE A 584 -8.24 5.36 -34.54
N TYR A 585 -9.33 4.66 -34.31
CA TYR A 585 -9.45 3.60 -33.32
C TYR A 585 -10.20 2.42 -33.91
N THR A 586 -9.67 1.22 -33.75
CA THR A 586 -10.37 -0.02 -34.14
C THR A 586 -10.75 -0.75 -32.87
N VAL A 587 -12.04 -1.01 -32.66
CA VAL A 587 -12.56 -1.77 -31.52
C VAL A 587 -12.20 -3.23 -31.71
N ASP A 588 -11.39 -3.80 -30.86
CA ASP A 588 -11.06 -5.21 -30.87
C ASP A 588 -11.95 -6.03 -29.92
N LYS A 589 -11.77 -7.36 -29.94
CA LYS A 589 -12.58 -8.26 -29.10
C LYS A 589 -12.36 -8.00 -27.60
N ARG A 590 -11.16 -7.60 -27.19
CA ARG A 590 -10.83 -7.32 -25.80
C ARG A 590 -11.46 -6.03 -25.27
N ASP A 591 -11.75 -5.09 -26.17
CA ASP A 591 -12.38 -3.82 -25.81
C ASP A 591 -13.86 -3.98 -25.38
N ASN A 592 -14.50 -5.12 -25.66
CA ASN A 592 -15.94 -5.32 -25.40
C ASN A 592 -16.82 -4.14 -25.85
N GLY A 593 -16.50 -3.59 -27.01
CA GLY A 593 -17.19 -2.42 -27.57
C GLY A 593 -16.73 -1.07 -27.00
N VAL A 594 -15.85 -1.03 -26.04
CA VAL A 594 -15.32 0.23 -25.47
C VAL A 594 -14.30 0.86 -26.40
N PHE A 595 -14.29 2.19 -26.50
CA PHE A 595 -13.23 2.96 -27.12
C PHE A 595 -12.85 4.16 -26.25
N VAL A 596 -11.57 4.56 -26.31
CA VAL A 596 -11.05 5.70 -25.55
C VAL A 596 -10.06 6.49 -26.40
N PHE A 597 -10.33 7.77 -26.61
CA PHE A 597 -9.39 8.73 -27.18
C PHE A 597 -8.83 9.62 -26.05
N THR A 598 -7.58 9.44 -25.75
CA THR A 598 -6.89 10.11 -24.65
C THR A 598 -6.20 11.39 -25.10
N ASN A 599 -5.82 12.26 -24.19
CA ASN A 599 -4.94 13.41 -24.40
C ASN A 599 -5.40 14.37 -25.53
N LEU A 600 -6.70 14.62 -25.61
CA LEU A 600 -7.30 15.50 -26.62
C LEU A 600 -7.31 16.95 -26.17
N GLN A 601 -6.95 17.88 -27.06
CA GLN A 601 -7.09 19.30 -26.80
C GLN A 601 -8.57 19.67 -26.65
N PRO A 602 -8.94 20.65 -25.80
CA PRO A 602 -10.30 21.15 -25.72
C PRO A 602 -10.76 21.72 -27.07
N ASP A 603 -11.72 21.05 -27.69
CA ASP A 603 -12.27 21.42 -29.01
C ASP A 603 -13.64 20.74 -29.23
N LYS A 604 -14.27 21.04 -30.37
CA LYS A 604 -15.43 20.33 -30.91
C LYS A 604 -14.94 19.33 -31.95
N TYR A 605 -15.02 18.07 -31.62
CA TYR A 605 -14.63 16.97 -32.49
C TYR A 605 -15.85 16.41 -33.23
N ARG A 606 -15.59 15.84 -34.43
CA ARG A 606 -16.52 14.99 -35.17
C ARG A 606 -16.03 13.55 -35.10
N LEU A 607 -16.90 12.67 -34.59
CA LEU A 607 -16.63 11.24 -34.44
C LEU A 607 -17.45 10.47 -35.48
N GLU A 608 -16.81 9.63 -36.25
CA GLU A 608 -17.42 8.75 -37.25
C GLU A 608 -17.15 7.30 -36.91
N LEU A 609 -18.20 6.49 -36.99
CA LEU A 609 -18.16 5.05 -36.80
C LEU A 609 -18.43 4.33 -38.12
N PHE A 610 -17.56 3.42 -38.49
CA PHE A 610 -17.67 2.58 -39.68
C PHE A 610 -17.64 1.10 -39.32
N TYR A 611 -18.41 0.27 -40.05
CA TYR A 611 -18.36 -1.18 -39.92
C TYR A 611 -18.68 -1.87 -41.25
N GLY A 612 -17.92 -2.88 -41.61
CA GLY A 612 -18.17 -3.71 -42.81
C GLY A 612 -18.02 -2.99 -44.14
N GLY A 613 -17.00 -2.14 -44.27
CA GLY A 613 -16.79 -1.30 -45.43
C GLY A 613 -17.55 0.04 -45.32
N GLU A 614 -17.57 0.82 -46.40
CA GLU A 614 -18.08 2.21 -46.36
C GLU A 614 -19.61 2.35 -46.20
N ASN A 615 -20.32 1.26 -46.12
CA ASN A 615 -21.77 1.26 -46.28
C ASN A 615 -22.57 1.44 -45.00
N ARG A 616 -21.93 1.36 -43.84
CA ARG A 616 -22.60 1.56 -42.52
C ARG A 616 -21.79 2.51 -41.68
N TYR A 617 -22.29 3.71 -41.51
CA TYR A 617 -21.61 4.71 -40.66
C TYR A 617 -22.55 5.60 -39.90
N ILE A 618 -22.06 6.11 -38.80
CA ILE A 618 -22.71 7.15 -37.99
C ILE A 618 -21.72 8.30 -37.80
N THR A 619 -22.22 9.51 -37.84
CA THR A 619 -21.46 10.71 -37.54
C THR A 619 -22.09 11.42 -36.36
N THR A 620 -21.28 11.84 -35.38
CA THR A 620 -21.72 12.62 -34.22
C THR A 620 -20.70 13.68 -33.84
N LYS A 621 -21.13 14.70 -33.11
CA LYS A 621 -20.25 15.74 -32.58
C LYS A 621 -20.02 15.50 -31.09
N VAL A 622 -18.79 15.72 -30.63
CA VAL A 622 -18.38 15.59 -29.23
C VAL A 622 -17.55 16.81 -28.85
N LYS A 623 -17.87 17.43 -27.72
CA LYS A 623 -17.09 18.54 -27.17
C LYS A 623 -16.16 18.04 -26.09
N VAL A 624 -14.86 18.19 -26.28
CA VAL A 624 -13.84 17.93 -25.27
C VAL A 624 -13.66 19.16 -24.41
N LYS A 625 -13.61 18.95 -23.10
CA LYS A 625 -13.28 19.98 -22.11
C LYS A 625 -12.00 19.59 -21.38
N LYS A 626 -11.26 20.61 -20.96
CA LYS A 626 -10.05 20.47 -20.16
C LYS A 626 -10.31 19.65 -18.89
N ASN A 627 -9.45 18.66 -18.63
CA ASN A 627 -9.47 17.78 -17.45
C ASN A 627 -10.84 17.14 -17.20
N LYS A 628 -11.50 16.64 -18.25
CA LYS A 628 -12.82 15.99 -18.19
C LYS A 628 -12.94 14.85 -19.19
N SER A 629 -13.79 13.89 -18.84
CA SER A 629 -14.29 12.87 -19.74
C SER A 629 -15.51 13.39 -20.52
N SER A 630 -15.63 12.99 -21.77
CA SER A 630 -16.80 13.21 -22.63
C SER A 630 -17.24 11.86 -23.18
N TYR A 631 -18.47 11.46 -22.87
CA TYR A 631 -18.96 10.13 -23.22
C TYR A 631 -19.84 10.16 -24.47
N LYS A 632 -19.74 9.09 -25.30
CA LYS A 632 -20.52 8.96 -26.51
C LYS A 632 -20.76 7.50 -26.85
N ASN A 633 -21.88 6.95 -26.40
CA ASN A 633 -22.29 5.60 -26.76
C ASN A 633 -22.93 5.61 -28.15
N LEU A 634 -22.47 4.70 -29.02
CA LEU A 634 -22.87 4.63 -30.42
C LEU A 634 -23.50 3.26 -30.70
N THR A 635 -24.58 3.28 -31.48
CA THR A 635 -25.23 2.04 -31.93
C THR A 635 -25.37 2.01 -33.45
N LEU A 636 -25.15 0.85 -34.07
CA LEU A 636 -25.49 0.56 -35.45
C LEU A 636 -26.59 -0.50 -35.48
N SER A 637 -27.48 -0.42 -36.49
CA SER A 637 -28.39 -1.51 -36.78
C SER A 637 -27.80 -2.40 -37.90
N LYS A 638 -27.82 -3.72 -37.70
CA LYS A 638 -27.43 -4.67 -38.75
C LYS A 638 -28.36 -4.59 -39.98
N ASN A 639 -29.60 -4.22 -39.73
CA ASN A 639 -30.63 -4.04 -40.74
C ASN A 639 -30.66 -2.63 -41.34
N GLN A 640 -29.78 -1.72 -40.94
CA GLN A 640 -29.70 -0.39 -41.49
C GLN A 640 -29.28 -0.47 -42.96
N LYS A 641 -30.14 0.01 -43.87
CA LYS A 641 -29.79 0.10 -45.30
C LYS A 641 -28.57 0.99 -45.47
N PRO A 642 -27.61 0.62 -46.37
CA PRO A 642 -26.48 1.48 -46.69
C PRO A 642 -27.01 2.86 -47.11
N LYS A 643 -26.44 3.93 -46.57
CA LYS A 643 -26.66 5.27 -47.11
C LYS A 643 -25.93 5.30 -48.47
N ARG A 644 -26.70 5.48 -49.56
CA ARG A 644 -26.19 5.74 -50.90
C ARG A 644 -25.49 7.10 -50.96
#